data_a3e31e1c3663ad69282be61b12eca0ec
#
_entry.id   a3e31e1c3663ad69282be61b12eca0ec
#
_cell.length_a   1.000
_cell.length_b   1.000
_cell.length_c   1.000
_cell.angle_alpha   90.00
_cell.angle_beta   90.00
_cell.angle_gamma   90.00
#
_symmetry.space_group_name_H-M   'P 1'
#
loop_
_entity.id
_entity.type
_entity.pdbx_description
1 polymer ?
#
loop_
_entity_poly.entity_id
_entity_poly.type
_entity_poly.pdbx_seq_one_letter_code
_entity_poly.pdbx_strand_id
1 'polypeptide(L)'
;MRMEGDGMQGKYIPQQIEKKWQQIWEETKAFETHFDPNKKKYYVLEMFPYPSGNLHMGHVRNYSIGDVVARFKSMQGFNVIHPMGYDAFGMPAENAAIQHGIAPAEWTYANIENMTRQQKELGLSYDWEREVLTCREDYYKHTQNLFEIFYKRGLAYKKEAKVNWCDHCHTVLANEQVEEGKCWRCKNPVVKTNLSQWFLKITDYADRLLADLDHMPGWPERVKIMQRNWIGRSIGTQFFFHVDGMEDTIPVYTTRVDTVYGVTYIVLAPEHPLVEKLISNNPEKEKIQAFIQEIKNQNDIDRTSEDTPKLGMPTGSYAVHPLTGERVPIWIANYVLYEYGTGAVMAVPQGDQRDWDFAKKYNLPVKIVIQNKAHDLKLDKMDQAYCEDGELVNSSEFDGQLSAEARINITKKLEKMGIGEEKVNYRLRDWLISRQRYWGCPIPIINCPHCGSVLVPEEELPVVLPEDVNFVAGATSPLETSESFLHCKCPKCGADAVRETDTMDTFIDSSWYFLRYCDPHNEQEPFSKGKTDYWMPVDQYIGGIEHAILHLLYSRFFMKVLQDEGMVDYPEPFTNLLCQGMVLKDGGKMSKSVGNVVSPEEIVGKYGADTARLFILFAAPPEKDLEWSDQGVEGSYRFLKRVWTIVGKYQELGKELKGMLSPDEVALRRRLHQSIAKVTEDLDGKFAFNTAISAIMELVNEMYRFGEKHSTIEDSFAKELLRDLLILLAPFVPHITEELWQGIGAEEVSVHAAAWPKVDEAALAVDSLEMAVQINGKVRTTIKVPVDMDKDSIEKLVRALPEVQKFTEGKIIIKCIVIPGKIINIVAK
;
A
#
# COMPACT_ATOMS: atom_id res chain seq x y z
N MET A 1 -3.53 35.19 -25.04
CA MET A 1 -2.87 35.82 -26.19
C MET A 1 -2.88 34.78 -27.31
N ARG A 2 -3.77 34.90 -28.32
CA ARG A 2 -3.75 33.99 -29.48
C ARG A 2 -2.51 34.31 -30.28
N MET A 3 -1.55 33.37 -30.31
CA MET A 3 -0.48 33.45 -31.31
C MET A 3 -1.04 32.97 -32.65
N GLU A 4 -0.83 33.73 -33.71
CA GLU A 4 -1.24 33.36 -35.08
C GLU A 4 -0.56 32.03 -35.42
N GLY A 5 -1.36 31.05 -35.83
CA GLY A 5 -0.91 29.72 -36.16
C GLY A 5 -0.05 29.67 -37.41
N ASP A 6 1.23 29.55 -37.26
CA ASP A 6 2.06 28.89 -38.27
C ASP A 6 1.72 27.39 -38.23
N GLY A 7 1.13 26.91 -39.32
CA GLY A 7 0.71 25.51 -39.46
C GLY A 7 1.85 24.54 -39.06
N MET A 8 1.49 23.35 -38.58
CA MET A 8 2.40 22.30 -38.10
C MET A 8 3.47 21.88 -39.13
N GLN A 9 4.39 22.80 -39.46
CA GLN A 9 5.55 22.58 -40.34
C GLN A 9 6.78 22.29 -39.43
N GLY A 10 6.94 21.02 -38.97
CA GLY A 10 8.13 20.68 -38.20
C GLY A 10 8.18 19.25 -37.78
N LYS A 11 9.39 18.81 -37.39
CA LYS A 11 9.59 17.52 -36.78
C LYS A 11 9.16 17.58 -35.31
N TYR A 12 8.60 16.49 -34.79
CA TYR A 12 8.35 16.31 -33.36
C TYR A 12 9.68 16.39 -32.57
N ILE A 13 9.83 17.43 -31.77
CA ILE A 13 11.01 17.67 -30.89
C ILE A 13 10.50 17.80 -29.46
N PRO A 14 10.44 16.70 -28.70
CA PRO A 14 9.84 16.69 -27.35
C PRO A 14 10.45 17.74 -26.43
N GLN A 15 11.78 17.92 -26.41
CA GLN A 15 12.46 18.83 -25.49
C GLN A 15 12.04 20.30 -25.66
N GLN A 16 11.66 20.71 -26.86
CA GLN A 16 11.15 22.08 -27.11
C GLN A 16 9.69 22.20 -26.69
N ILE A 17 8.86 21.23 -27.08
CA ILE A 17 7.44 21.20 -26.80
C ILE A 17 7.20 21.12 -25.29
N GLU A 18 7.86 20.21 -24.62
CA GLU A 18 7.70 19.97 -23.19
C GLU A 18 8.10 21.19 -22.37
N LYS A 19 9.27 21.78 -22.64
CA LYS A 19 9.71 23.00 -21.96
C LYS A 19 8.75 24.18 -22.15
N LYS A 20 8.21 24.35 -23.37
CA LYS A 20 7.21 25.39 -23.68
C LYS A 20 5.98 25.22 -22.79
N TRP A 21 5.42 24.00 -22.72
CA TRP A 21 4.19 23.76 -22.00
C TRP A 21 4.37 23.78 -20.49
N GLN A 22 5.46 23.27 -19.97
CA GLN A 22 5.81 23.37 -18.56
C GLN A 22 5.86 24.82 -18.10
N GLN A 23 6.48 25.71 -18.89
CA GLN A 23 6.51 27.15 -18.60
C GLN A 23 5.11 27.76 -18.63
N ILE A 24 4.29 27.44 -19.64
CA ILE A 24 2.90 27.95 -19.74
C ILE A 24 2.07 27.51 -18.54
N TRP A 25 2.14 26.24 -18.14
CA TRP A 25 1.40 25.73 -16.99
C TRP A 25 1.84 26.39 -15.68
N GLU A 26 3.11 26.65 -15.50
CA GLU A 26 3.64 27.36 -14.32
C GLU A 26 3.17 28.83 -14.30
N GLU A 27 3.30 29.55 -15.40
CA GLU A 27 2.90 30.97 -15.51
C GLU A 27 1.39 31.16 -15.34
N THR A 28 0.58 30.23 -15.85
CA THR A 28 -0.88 30.29 -15.77
C THR A 28 -1.46 29.62 -14.52
N LYS A 29 -0.63 28.97 -13.70
CA LYS A 29 -1.07 28.18 -12.54
C LYS A 29 -2.17 27.17 -12.93
N ALA A 30 -1.93 26.44 -14.02
CA ALA A 30 -2.95 25.67 -14.73
C ALA A 30 -3.63 24.59 -13.87
N PHE A 31 -3.00 24.13 -12.80
CA PHE A 31 -3.47 23.04 -11.93
C PHE A 31 -3.85 23.50 -10.53
N GLU A 32 -3.85 24.83 -10.26
CA GLU A 32 -4.29 25.38 -8.99
C GLU A 32 -5.80 25.13 -8.79
N THR A 33 -6.16 24.58 -7.64
CA THR A 33 -7.53 24.15 -7.38
C THR A 33 -8.12 24.88 -6.17
N HIS A 34 -9.29 25.45 -6.36
CA HIS A 34 -10.04 26.16 -5.32
C HIS A 34 -11.35 25.44 -4.98
N PHE A 35 -11.87 25.73 -3.79
CA PHE A 35 -13.20 25.27 -3.40
C PHE A 35 -14.26 25.74 -4.40
N ASP A 36 -15.06 24.80 -4.93
CA ASP A 36 -16.20 25.06 -5.81
C ASP A 36 -17.40 24.19 -5.37
N PRO A 37 -18.42 24.76 -4.69
CA PRO A 37 -19.57 24.01 -4.20
C PRO A 37 -20.48 23.48 -5.32
N ASN A 38 -20.31 23.96 -6.56
CA ASN A 38 -21.12 23.53 -7.71
C ASN A 38 -20.52 22.31 -8.43
N LYS A 39 -19.30 21.93 -8.10
CA LYS A 39 -18.62 20.76 -8.67
C LYS A 39 -18.47 19.66 -7.65
N LYS A 40 -18.64 18.42 -8.10
CA LYS A 40 -18.30 17.25 -7.28
C LYS A 40 -16.77 17.17 -7.14
N LYS A 41 -16.30 17.05 -5.90
CA LYS A 41 -14.86 16.93 -5.63
C LYS A 41 -14.31 15.58 -6.08
N TYR A 42 -13.02 15.54 -6.38
CA TYR A 42 -12.26 14.31 -6.50
C TYR A 42 -10.84 14.52 -5.96
N TYR A 43 -10.44 13.75 -4.97
CA TYR A 43 -9.13 13.86 -4.35
C TYR A 43 -8.25 12.69 -4.81
N VAL A 44 -7.27 12.99 -5.65
CA VAL A 44 -6.21 12.05 -6.06
C VAL A 44 -4.97 12.32 -5.23
N LEU A 45 -4.38 11.29 -4.66
CA LEU A 45 -3.18 11.42 -3.84
C LEU A 45 -2.25 10.23 -4.04
N GLU A 46 -1.00 10.49 -4.36
CA GLU A 46 0.08 9.54 -4.29
C GLU A 46 0.85 9.69 -2.97
N MET A 47 1.44 8.59 -2.51
CA MET A 47 2.37 8.66 -1.40
C MET A 47 3.53 9.59 -1.77
N PHE A 48 3.74 10.61 -0.96
CA PHE A 48 4.80 11.60 -1.19
C PHE A 48 6.20 11.00 -0.94
N PRO A 49 7.24 11.50 -1.62
CA PRO A 49 8.56 10.92 -1.56
C PRO A 49 9.39 11.40 -0.36
N TYR A 50 10.39 10.60 0.01
CA TYR A 50 11.49 11.03 0.87
C TYR A 50 12.54 11.78 0.03
N PRO A 51 12.92 13.04 0.36
CA PRO A 51 13.89 13.82 -0.41
C PRO A 51 15.34 13.39 -0.10
N SER A 52 15.69 12.17 -0.48
CA SER A 52 17.03 11.59 -0.22
C SER A 52 17.89 11.41 -1.48
N GLY A 53 17.50 12.03 -2.60
CA GLY A 53 18.21 11.97 -3.88
C GLY A 53 17.28 12.24 -5.07
N ASN A 54 17.67 11.76 -6.26
CA ASN A 54 16.86 11.89 -7.47
C ASN A 54 15.65 10.99 -7.47
N LEU A 55 14.62 11.34 -8.25
CA LEU A 55 13.53 10.43 -8.59
C LEU A 55 14.09 9.16 -9.26
N HIS A 56 13.42 8.04 -9.06
CA HIS A 56 13.69 6.79 -9.77
C HIS A 56 12.44 6.35 -10.57
N MET A 57 12.58 5.36 -11.44
CA MET A 57 11.49 4.94 -12.33
C MET A 57 10.24 4.44 -11.60
N GLY A 58 10.36 3.98 -10.36
CA GLY A 58 9.22 3.69 -9.50
C GLY A 58 8.39 4.93 -9.14
N HIS A 59 9.04 6.07 -8.86
CA HIS A 59 8.38 7.36 -8.68
C HIS A 59 7.67 7.80 -9.97
N VAL A 60 8.37 7.72 -11.12
CA VAL A 60 7.76 8.07 -12.43
C VAL A 60 6.49 7.26 -12.66
N ARG A 61 6.51 5.96 -12.32
CA ARG A 61 5.33 5.10 -12.45
C ARG A 61 4.20 5.56 -11.53
N ASN A 62 4.48 5.72 -10.24
CA ASN A 62 3.50 6.11 -9.24
C ASN A 62 2.79 7.42 -9.64
N TYR A 63 3.58 8.44 -9.92
CA TYR A 63 3.09 9.78 -10.20
C TYR A 63 2.40 9.89 -11.57
N SER A 64 2.88 9.15 -12.57
CA SER A 64 2.19 9.10 -13.87
C SER A 64 0.81 8.43 -13.77
N ILE A 65 0.65 7.41 -12.92
CA ILE A 65 -0.65 6.78 -12.67
C ILE A 65 -1.63 7.78 -12.07
N GLY A 66 -1.24 8.49 -11.01
CA GLY A 66 -2.10 9.48 -10.35
C GLY A 66 -2.42 10.65 -11.26
N ASP A 67 -1.44 11.13 -12.03
CA ASP A 67 -1.63 12.23 -12.98
C ASP A 67 -2.65 11.89 -14.08
N VAL A 68 -2.63 10.65 -14.60
CA VAL A 68 -3.67 10.21 -15.56
C VAL A 68 -5.06 10.26 -14.92
N VAL A 69 -5.19 9.78 -13.67
CA VAL A 69 -6.48 9.81 -12.96
C VAL A 69 -6.94 11.24 -12.71
N ALA A 70 -6.04 12.13 -12.27
CA ALA A 70 -6.34 13.52 -11.98
C ALA A 70 -6.83 14.26 -13.24
N ARG A 71 -6.10 14.14 -14.35
CA ARG A 71 -6.48 14.76 -15.64
C ARG A 71 -7.79 14.19 -16.16
N PHE A 72 -7.96 12.88 -16.16
CA PHE A 72 -9.20 12.24 -16.61
C PHE A 72 -10.41 12.72 -15.80
N LYS A 73 -10.32 12.76 -14.48
CA LYS A 73 -11.41 13.24 -13.61
C LYS A 73 -11.69 14.73 -13.78
N SER A 74 -10.66 15.55 -13.97
CA SER A 74 -10.83 16.98 -14.31
C SER A 74 -11.60 17.15 -15.60
N MET A 75 -11.23 16.43 -16.66
CA MET A 75 -11.92 16.45 -17.97
C MET A 75 -13.34 15.87 -17.90
N GLN A 76 -13.66 15.05 -16.90
CA GLN A 76 -15.04 14.64 -16.60
C GLN A 76 -15.85 15.70 -15.84
N GLY A 77 -15.25 16.84 -15.48
CA GLY A 77 -15.90 17.97 -14.82
C GLY A 77 -15.86 17.95 -13.30
N PHE A 78 -15.08 17.06 -12.68
CA PHE A 78 -14.85 17.08 -11.23
C PHE A 78 -13.99 18.27 -10.84
N ASN A 79 -14.14 18.73 -9.58
CA ASN A 79 -13.19 19.61 -8.93
C ASN A 79 -12.08 18.74 -8.30
N VAL A 80 -10.92 18.69 -8.97
CA VAL A 80 -9.86 17.73 -8.61
C VAL A 80 -8.80 18.42 -7.76
N ILE A 81 -8.54 17.86 -6.57
CA ILE A 81 -7.35 18.21 -5.79
C ILE A 81 -6.28 17.14 -6.04
N HIS A 82 -5.10 17.57 -6.48
CA HIS A 82 -3.95 16.71 -6.79
C HIS A 82 -2.67 17.37 -6.24
N PRO A 83 -2.43 17.25 -4.91
CA PRO A 83 -1.32 17.91 -4.24
C PRO A 83 -0.04 17.07 -4.28
N MET A 84 1.10 17.73 -4.02
CA MET A 84 2.39 17.08 -3.81
C MET A 84 3.14 17.77 -2.68
N GLY A 85 4.06 17.04 -2.06
CA GLY A 85 4.95 17.50 -1.02
C GLY A 85 6.02 16.44 -0.72
N TYR A 86 6.67 16.56 0.44
CA TYR A 86 7.80 15.70 0.78
C TYR A 86 7.75 15.27 2.24
N ASP A 87 7.91 13.96 2.47
CA ASP A 87 8.19 13.40 3.80
C ASP A 87 9.68 13.65 4.09
N ALA A 88 9.96 14.81 4.64
CA ALA A 88 11.27 15.41 4.61
C ALA A 88 12.10 15.19 5.89
N PHE A 89 11.52 14.61 6.93
CA PHE A 89 12.21 14.17 8.13
C PHE A 89 12.70 12.72 8.04
N GLY A 90 13.56 12.33 8.98
CA GLY A 90 13.97 10.95 9.21
C GLY A 90 15.38 10.59 8.74
N MET A 91 15.76 9.35 9.06
CA MET A 91 17.10 8.79 8.83
C MET A 91 17.67 8.92 7.41
N PRO A 92 16.89 8.82 6.33
CA PRO A 92 17.47 8.85 4.99
C PRO A 92 18.23 10.14 4.70
N ALA A 93 17.60 11.27 5.00
CA ALA A 93 18.18 12.59 4.77
C ALA A 93 19.34 12.87 5.72
N GLU A 94 19.17 12.55 7.01
CA GLU A 94 20.22 12.74 8.02
C GLU A 94 21.46 11.92 7.73
N ASN A 95 21.33 10.63 7.43
CA ASN A 95 22.48 9.77 7.11
C ASN A 95 23.21 10.24 5.84
N ALA A 96 22.46 10.64 4.82
CA ALA A 96 23.07 11.18 3.59
C ALA A 96 23.84 12.49 3.89
N ALA A 97 23.26 13.40 4.66
CA ALA A 97 23.90 14.65 5.06
C ALA A 97 25.19 14.41 5.86
N ILE A 98 25.17 13.50 6.82
CA ILE A 98 26.35 13.11 7.61
C ILE A 98 27.44 12.53 6.69
N GLN A 99 27.09 11.64 5.75
CA GLN A 99 28.05 11.06 4.79
C GLN A 99 28.70 12.12 3.89
N HIS A 100 27.97 13.17 3.52
CA HIS A 100 28.46 14.26 2.68
C HIS A 100 29.07 15.41 3.48
N GLY A 101 29.00 15.39 4.81
CA GLY A 101 29.56 16.42 5.69
C GLY A 101 28.80 17.75 5.60
N ILE A 102 27.51 17.75 5.33
CA ILE A 102 26.64 18.93 5.24
C ILE A 102 25.50 18.84 6.25
N ALA A 103 24.84 19.98 6.54
CA ALA A 103 23.70 19.97 7.45
C ALA A 103 22.50 19.20 6.87
N PRO A 104 21.74 18.41 7.68
CA PRO A 104 20.55 17.69 7.21
C PRO A 104 19.51 18.57 6.53
N ALA A 105 19.28 19.79 7.03
CA ALA A 105 18.38 20.75 6.42
C ALA A 105 18.83 21.15 5.00
N GLU A 106 20.11 21.55 4.85
CA GLU A 106 20.68 21.95 3.56
C GLU A 106 20.57 20.83 2.52
N TRP A 107 20.97 19.61 2.90
CA TRP A 107 20.82 18.43 2.04
C TRP A 107 19.36 18.17 1.65
N THR A 108 18.44 18.24 2.61
CA THR A 108 17.02 17.97 2.40
C THR A 108 16.40 18.98 1.45
N TYR A 109 16.61 20.28 1.67
CA TYR A 109 16.06 21.34 0.81
C TYR A 109 16.63 21.30 -0.62
N ALA A 110 17.94 21.03 -0.78
CA ALA A 110 18.54 20.85 -2.10
C ALA A 110 17.93 19.67 -2.87
N ASN A 111 17.63 18.55 -2.19
CA ASN A 111 16.96 17.42 -2.81
C ASN A 111 15.50 17.71 -3.14
N ILE A 112 14.76 18.42 -2.28
CA ILE A 112 13.39 18.87 -2.56
C ILE A 112 13.36 19.69 -3.83
N GLU A 113 14.20 20.71 -3.94
CA GLU A 113 14.29 21.58 -5.14
C GLU A 113 14.55 20.75 -6.40
N ASN A 114 15.50 19.84 -6.34
CA ASN A 114 15.81 18.95 -7.47
C ASN A 114 14.65 18.01 -7.84
N MET A 115 14.01 17.39 -6.85
CA MET A 115 12.87 16.49 -7.11
C MET A 115 11.65 17.25 -7.64
N THR A 116 11.36 18.45 -7.13
CA THR A 116 10.32 19.35 -7.64
C THR A 116 10.57 19.70 -9.11
N ARG A 117 11.82 20.04 -9.47
CA ARG A 117 12.22 20.26 -10.87
C ARG A 117 11.92 19.02 -11.73
N GLN A 118 12.36 17.84 -11.28
CA GLN A 118 12.13 16.59 -12.02
C GLN A 118 10.62 16.25 -12.18
N GLN A 119 9.80 16.53 -11.16
CA GLN A 119 8.35 16.33 -11.23
C GLN A 119 7.67 17.31 -12.20
N LYS A 120 8.10 18.56 -12.22
CA LYS A 120 7.66 19.58 -13.20
C LYS A 120 8.07 19.19 -14.62
N GLU A 121 9.31 18.69 -14.82
CA GLU A 121 9.79 18.18 -16.10
C GLU A 121 9.00 16.97 -16.63
N LEU A 122 8.45 16.14 -15.73
CA LEU A 122 7.54 15.04 -16.10
C LEU A 122 6.13 15.54 -16.51
N GLY A 123 5.84 16.85 -16.34
CA GLY A 123 4.54 17.43 -16.67
C GLY A 123 3.40 16.94 -15.80
N LEU A 124 3.64 16.73 -14.52
CA LEU A 124 2.63 16.29 -13.57
C LEU A 124 1.72 17.45 -13.18
N SER A 125 0.42 17.20 -13.08
CA SER A 125 -0.62 18.20 -12.82
C SER A 125 -0.82 18.46 -11.33
N TYR A 126 0.27 18.70 -10.62
CA TYR A 126 0.20 19.00 -9.19
C TYR A 126 -0.22 20.44 -8.91
N ASP A 127 -1.06 20.60 -7.89
CA ASP A 127 -1.36 21.89 -7.29
C ASP A 127 -0.24 22.28 -6.30
N TRP A 128 0.77 22.98 -6.81
CA TRP A 128 1.96 23.37 -6.04
C TRP A 128 1.68 24.42 -4.95
N GLU A 129 0.53 25.12 -5.01
CA GLU A 129 0.10 26.00 -3.91
C GLU A 129 -0.26 25.21 -2.65
N ARG A 130 -0.43 23.90 -2.78
CA ARG A 130 -0.69 22.98 -1.66
C ARG A 130 0.53 22.18 -1.23
N GLU A 131 1.72 22.59 -1.65
CA GLU A 131 2.96 21.91 -1.25
C GLU A 131 3.11 21.84 0.26
N VAL A 132 3.46 20.66 0.77
CA VAL A 132 3.70 20.38 2.17
C VAL A 132 5.09 19.78 2.35
N LEU A 133 5.89 20.35 3.23
CA LEU A 133 7.21 19.85 3.63
C LEU A 133 7.15 19.49 5.12
N THR A 134 7.26 18.22 5.47
CA THR A 134 7.09 17.79 6.87
C THR A 134 8.16 18.34 7.81
N CYS A 135 9.34 18.75 7.28
CA CYS A 135 10.42 19.35 8.05
C CYS A 135 10.29 20.87 8.27
N ARG A 136 9.27 21.52 7.72
CA ARG A 136 9.02 22.96 7.95
C ARG A 136 8.27 23.18 9.24
N GLU A 137 8.60 24.27 9.91
CA GLU A 137 8.00 24.66 11.19
C GLU A 137 6.47 24.82 11.11
N ASP A 138 5.96 25.32 9.98
CA ASP A 138 4.52 25.46 9.72
C ASP A 138 3.78 24.12 9.56
N TYR A 139 4.51 23.03 9.35
CA TYR A 139 3.95 21.68 9.34
C TYR A 139 4.13 20.99 10.70
N TYR A 140 5.38 20.84 11.18
CA TYR A 140 5.62 20.02 12.36
C TYR A 140 5.14 20.67 13.67
N LYS A 141 4.89 21.99 13.70
CA LYS A 141 4.08 22.62 14.78
C LYS A 141 2.76 21.87 14.99
N HIS A 142 2.10 21.55 13.91
CA HIS A 142 0.82 20.85 13.98
C HIS A 142 0.97 19.35 14.25
N THR A 143 2.07 18.71 13.82
CA THR A 143 2.41 17.36 14.28
C THR A 143 2.59 17.33 15.80
N GLN A 144 3.24 18.35 16.38
CA GLN A 144 3.39 18.49 17.83
C GLN A 144 2.03 18.72 18.51
N ASN A 145 1.17 19.56 17.94
CA ASN A 145 -0.21 19.74 18.45
C ASN A 145 -1.00 18.43 18.48
N LEU A 146 -0.90 17.63 17.41
CA LEU A 146 -1.55 16.32 17.36
C LEU A 146 -0.99 15.37 18.41
N PHE A 147 0.34 15.34 18.62
CA PHE A 147 0.93 14.57 19.71
C PHE A 147 0.36 14.98 21.07
N GLU A 148 0.15 16.28 21.33
CA GLU A 148 -0.47 16.74 22.57
C GLU A 148 -1.89 16.19 22.77
N ILE A 149 -2.69 16.11 21.70
CA ILE A 149 -4.02 15.48 21.73
C ILE A 149 -3.89 14.03 22.19
N PHE A 150 -2.99 13.25 21.58
CA PHE A 150 -2.74 11.86 21.97
C PHE A 150 -2.30 11.77 23.45
N TYR A 151 -1.44 12.67 23.91
CA TYR A 151 -0.97 12.69 25.29
C TYR A 151 -2.09 13.02 26.28
N LYS A 152 -2.88 14.07 26.00
CA LYS A 152 -4.02 14.49 26.83
C LYS A 152 -5.09 13.38 26.95
N ARG A 153 -5.25 12.56 25.91
CA ARG A 153 -6.10 11.35 25.91
C ARG A 153 -5.49 10.14 26.62
N GLY A 154 -4.24 10.20 27.05
CA GLY A 154 -3.52 9.06 27.61
C GLY A 154 -3.17 7.99 26.56
N LEU A 155 -3.23 8.34 25.26
CA LEU A 155 -2.81 7.47 24.16
C LEU A 155 -1.30 7.53 23.91
N ALA A 156 -0.65 8.67 24.20
CA ALA A 156 0.81 8.77 24.20
C ALA A 156 1.35 8.59 25.62
N TYR A 157 2.32 7.70 25.80
CA TYR A 157 2.89 7.40 27.12
C TYR A 157 4.36 6.96 27.00
N LYS A 158 5.12 7.15 28.07
CA LYS A 158 6.54 6.76 28.16
C LYS A 158 6.71 5.57 29.10
N LYS A 159 7.47 4.56 28.69
CA LYS A 159 7.84 3.42 29.54
C LYS A 159 9.21 2.89 29.21
N GLU A 160 9.86 2.23 30.20
CA GLU A 160 11.00 1.37 29.94
C GLU A 160 10.53 0.11 29.19
N ALA A 161 11.16 -0.19 28.08
CA ALA A 161 10.85 -1.36 27.29
C ALA A 161 12.11 -1.91 26.60
N LYS A 162 12.09 -3.22 26.36
CA LYS A 162 13.01 -3.85 25.45
C LYS A 162 12.65 -3.44 24.03
N VAL A 163 13.47 -2.64 23.38
CA VAL A 163 13.24 -2.10 22.06
C VAL A 163 14.24 -2.66 21.06
N ASN A 164 13.85 -2.64 19.78
CA ASN A 164 14.75 -3.01 18.70
C ASN A 164 15.75 -1.87 18.46
N TRP A 165 17.02 -2.16 18.60
CA TRP A 165 18.10 -1.21 18.41
C TRP A 165 18.95 -1.59 17.19
N CYS A 166 19.23 -0.65 16.32
CA CYS A 166 20.15 -0.82 15.20
C CYS A 166 21.47 -0.12 15.51
N ASP A 167 22.54 -0.90 15.78
CA ASP A 167 23.86 -0.34 16.06
C ASP A 167 24.46 0.46 14.92
N HIS A 168 24.14 0.11 13.67
CA HIS A 168 24.63 0.84 12.51
C HIS A 168 23.91 2.17 12.30
N CYS A 169 22.61 2.22 12.54
CA CYS A 169 21.80 3.43 12.40
C CYS A 169 21.75 4.25 13.69
N HIS A 170 22.25 3.74 14.81
CA HIS A 170 22.21 4.35 16.15
C HIS A 170 20.82 4.84 16.52
N THR A 171 19.80 3.99 16.35
CA THR A 171 18.41 4.34 16.64
C THR A 171 17.56 3.13 16.96
N VAL A 172 16.45 3.41 17.64
CA VAL A 172 15.39 2.44 17.91
C VAL A 172 14.54 2.27 16.65
N LEU A 173 14.01 1.06 16.48
CA LEU A 173 13.12 0.67 15.39
C LEU A 173 11.80 0.15 15.96
N ALA A 174 10.68 0.56 15.37
CA ALA A 174 9.40 -0.09 15.61
C ALA A 174 9.45 -1.55 15.12
N ASN A 175 8.55 -2.40 15.63
CA ASN A 175 8.53 -3.82 15.23
C ASN A 175 8.34 -3.99 13.72
N GLU A 176 7.54 -3.14 13.12
CA GLU A 176 7.23 -3.08 11.70
C GLU A 176 8.44 -2.72 10.83
N GLN A 177 9.46 -2.12 11.44
CA GLN A 177 10.71 -1.70 10.80
C GLN A 177 11.83 -2.75 10.92
N VAL A 178 11.50 -3.95 11.44
CA VAL A 178 12.43 -5.08 11.54
C VAL A 178 11.98 -6.20 10.61
N GLU A 179 12.78 -6.47 9.58
CA GLU A 179 12.54 -7.52 8.59
C GLU A 179 13.53 -8.67 8.81
N GLU A 180 13.04 -9.85 9.09
CA GLU A 180 13.89 -11.04 9.33
C GLU A 180 15.05 -10.79 10.33
N GLY A 181 14.77 -10.07 11.42
CA GLY A 181 15.80 -9.73 12.44
C GLY A 181 16.78 -8.65 12.03
N LYS A 182 16.56 -7.98 10.89
CA LYS A 182 17.41 -6.94 10.35
C LYS A 182 16.69 -5.60 10.28
N CYS A 183 17.44 -4.54 10.37
CA CYS A 183 16.93 -3.19 10.12
C CYS A 183 16.40 -3.09 8.68
N TRP A 184 15.15 -2.67 8.52
CA TRP A 184 14.50 -2.49 7.22
C TRP A 184 15.31 -1.62 6.25
N ARG A 185 16.11 -0.69 6.81
CA ARG A 185 16.88 0.29 6.07
C ARG A 185 18.30 -0.17 5.70
N CYS A 186 19.13 -0.45 6.70
CA CYS A 186 20.54 -0.78 6.47
C CYS A 186 20.82 -2.27 6.34
N LYS A 187 19.81 -3.11 6.58
CA LYS A 187 19.88 -4.58 6.57
C LYS A 187 20.88 -5.20 7.56
N ASN A 188 21.43 -4.40 8.49
CA ASN A 188 22.24 -4.91 9.59
C ASN A 188 21.38 -5.61 10.66
N PRO A 189 21.91 -6.57 11.40
CA PRO A 189 21.21 -7.22 12.50
C PRO A 189 20.72 -6.20 13.53
N VAL A 190 19.54 -6.45 14.10
CA VAL A 190 18.93 -5.64 15.15
C VAL A 190 19.12 -6.36 16.49
N VAL A 191 19.50 -5.60 17.52
CA VAL A 191 19.64 -6.10 18.89
C VAL A 191 18.51 -5.57 19.79
N LYS A 192 18.30 -6.24 20.93
CA LYS A 192 17.32 -5.75 21.93
C LYS A 192 18.03 -4.96 23.01
N THR A 193 17.57 -3.74 23.27
CA THR A 193 18.12 -2.83 24.29
C THR A 193 17.02 -2.31 25.18
N ASN A 194 17.25 -2.16 26.49
CA ASN A 194 16.29 -1.55 27.41
C ASN A 194 16.44 -0.03 27.37
N LEU A 195 15.40 0.67 26.93
CA LEU A 195 15.35 2.14 26.88
C LEU A 195 13.99 2.64 27.33
N SER A 196 13.96 3.85 27.92
CA SER A 196 12.72 4.55 28.23
C SER A 196 12.26 5.30 26.98
N GLN A 197 11.11 4.91 26.42
CA GLN A 197 10.67 5.34 25.08
C GLN A 197 9.20 5.72 25.08
N TRP A 198 8.80 6.56 24.13
CA TRP A 198 7.44 6.96 23.87
C TRP A 198 6.72 5.97 22.95
N PHE A 199 5.46 5.69 23.30
CA PHE A 199 4.56 4.81 22.57
C PHE A 199 3.21 5.47 22.34
N LEU A 200 2.55 5.12 21.23
CA LEU A 200 1.13 5.39 20.99
C LEU A 200 0.32 4.11 21.14
N LYS A 201 -0.78 4.16 21.91
CA LYS A 201 -1.69 3.04 22.18
C LYS A 201 -2.57 2.70 20.98
N ILE A 202 -1.98 2.27 19.88
CA ILE A 202 -2.73 1.79 18.71
C ILE A 202 -3.56 0.54 19.04
N THR A 203 -3.15 -0.22 20.07
CA THR A 203 -3.87 -1.41 20.52
C THR A 203 -5.27 -1.10 21.05
N ASP A 204 -5.50 0.08 21.61
CA ASP A 204 -6.83 0.53 22.08
C ASP A 204 -7.82 0.67 20.91
N TYR A 205 -7.32 0.79 19.69
CA TYR A 205 -8.11 0.90 18.46
C TYR A 205 -8.12 -0.38 17.60
N ALA A 206 -7.50 -1.46 18.07
CA ALA A 206 -7.32 -2.70 17.30
C ALA A 206 -8.65 -3.28 16.78
N ASP A 207 -9.70 -3.32 17.60
CA ASP A 207 -11.02 -3.83 17.18
C ASP A 207 -11.67 -2.93 16.12
N ARG A 208 -11.61 -1.61 16.25
CA ARG A 208 -12.12 -0.67 15.25
C ARG A 208 -11.35 -0.78 13.94
N LEU A 209 -10.01 -0.82 14.02
CA LEU A 209 -9.14 -1.02 12.86
C LEU A 209 -9.45 -2.32 12.12
N LEU A 210 -9.77 -3.37 12.87
CA LEU A 210 -10.10 -4.69 12.29
C LEU A 210 -11.51 -4.70 11.68
N ALA A 211 -12.51 -4.20 12.40
CA ALA A 211 -13.91 -4.21 11.98
C ALA A 211 -14.14 -3.37 10.71
N ASP A 212 -13.52 -2.20 10.63
CA ASP A 212 -13.71 -1.30 9.51
C ASP A 212 -13.11 -1.83 8.19
N LEU A 213 -12.19 -2.82 8.23
CA LEU A 213 -11.68 -3.47 7.01
C LEU A 213 -12.79 -4.14 6.18
N ASP A 214 -13.88 -4.57 6.81
CA ASP A 214 -15.01 -5.18 6.13
C ASP A 214 -15.85 -4.14 5.36
N HIS A 215 -15.69 -2.87 5.69
CA HIS A 215 -16.38 -1.72 5.08
C HIS A 215 -15.53 -0.94 4.08
N MET A 216 -14.39 -1.49 3.66
CA MET A 216 -13.44 -0.88 2.72
C MET A 216 -13.40 -1.63 1.37
N PRO A 217 -14.48 -1.57 0.55
CA PRO A 217 -14.55 -2.34 -0.70
C PRO A 217 -13.54 -1.86 -1.75
N GLY A 218 -13.09 -0.59 -1.69
CA GLY A 218 -12.10 -0.01 -2.60
C GLY A 218 -10.64 -0.37 -2.28
N TRP A 219 -10.41 -1.21 -1.26
CA TRP A 219 -9.06 -1.64 -0.89
C TRP A 219 -8.74 -3.04 -1.41
N PRO A 220 -7.49 -3.28 -1.91
CA PRO A 220 -7.06 -4.61 -2.32
C PRO A 220 -7.19 -5.63 -1.18
N GLU A 221 -7.76 -6.80 -1.46
CA GLU A 221 -7.96 -7.83 -0.44
C GLU A 221 -6.64 -8.26 0.21
N ARG A 222 -5.55 -8.27 -0.57
CA ARG A 222 -4.20 -8.57 -0.06
C ARG A 222 -3.77 -7.62 1.07
N VAL A 223 -4.04 -6.33 0.95
CA VAL A 223 -3.71 -5.33 1.99
C VAL A 223 -4.56 -5.57 3.24
N LYS A 224 -5.86 -5.84 3.07
CA LYS A 224 -6.77 -6.15 4.19
C LYS A 224 -6.32 -7.40 4.94
N ILE A 225 -5.92 -8.45 4.23
CA ILE A 225 -5.38 -9.68 4.82
C ILE A 225 -4.08 -9.39 5.60
N MET A 226 -3.17 -8.58 5.03
CA MET A 226 -1.93 -8.19 5.73
C MET A 226 -2.24 -7.47 7.03
N GLN A 227 -3.17 -6.51 7.04
CA GLN A 227 -3.57 -5.80 8.26
C GLN A 227 -4.28 -6.70 9.26
N ARG A 228 -5.21 -7.57 8.83
CA ARG A 228 -5.86 -8.57 9.71
C ARG A 228 -4.83 -9.46 10.39
N ASN A 229 -3.87 -9.97 9.62
CA ASN A 229 -2.83 -10.84 10.16
C ASN A 229 -1.89 -10.08 11.10
N TRP A 230 -1.60 -8.81 10.82
CA TRP A 230 -0.75 -7.98 11.67
C TRP A 230 -1.43 -7.62 12.98
N ILE A 231 -2.70 -7.22 12.95
CA ILE A 231 -3.51 -6.99 14.16
C ILE A 231 -3.65 -8.28 14.93
N GLY A 232 -3.89 -9.41 14.25
CA GLY A 232 -3.79 -10.75 14.81
C GLY A 232 -4.69 -10.94 16.03
N ARG A 233 -5.97 -10.56 15.92
CA ARG A 233 -6.97 -10.74 16.97
C ARG A 233 -7.21 -12.23 17.22
N SER A 234 -7.05 -12.66 18.45
CA SER A 234 -7.33 -14.04 18.90
C SER A 234 -8.22 -14.02 20.12
N ILE A 235 -9.22 -14.92 20.13
CA ILE A 235 -10.05 -15.17 21.31
C ILE A 235 -9.58 -16.49 21.92
N GLY A 236 -9.30 -16.45 23.18
CA GLY A 236 -8.84 -17.64 23.92
C GLY A 236 -9.22 -17.58 25.39
N THR A 237 -8.68 -18.48 26.15
CA THR A 237 -8.91 -18.56 27.61
C THR A 237 -7.62 -18.28 28.33
N GLN A 238 -7.64 -17.31 29.24
CA GLN A 238 -6.58 -17.10 30.20
C GLN A 238 -6.98 -17.76 31.52
N PHE A 239 -6.08 -18.57 32.09
CA PHE A 239 -6.32 -19.21 33.38
C PHE A 239 -5.00 -19.47 34.12
N PHE A 240 -5.06 -19.94 35.34
CA PHE A 240 -3.91 -19.97 36.26
C PHE A 240 -3.57 -21.39 36.72
N PHE A 241 -2.29 -21.69 36.68
CA PHE A 241 -1.72 -22.86 37.37
C PHE A 241 -1.11 -22.43 38.69
N HIS A 242 -1.40 -23.12 39.81
CA HIS A 242 -0.71 -22.91 41.07
C HIS A 242 0.67 -23.57 41.07
N VAL A 243 1.67 -22.88 41.54
CA VAL A 243 3.01 -23.48 41.77
C VAL A 243 2.95 -24.35 43.03
N ASP A 244 3.33 -25.61 42.90
CA ASP A 244 3.28 -26.56 44.02
C ASP A 244 4.21 -26.11 45.13
N GLY A 245 3.66 -26.00 46.36
CA GLY A 245 4.40 -25.56 47.55
C GLY A 245 4.69 -24.06 47.63
N MET A 246 4.08 -23.22 46.78
CA MET A 246 4.23 -21.78 46.80
C MET A 246 2.85 -21.11 46.68
N GLU A 247 2.76 -19.82 47.06
CA GLU A 247 1.53 -19.02 46.86
C GLU A 247 1.41 -18.45 45.42
N ASP A 248 2.47 -18.62 44.64
CA ASP A 248 2.53 -18.07 43.30
C ASP A 248 1.65 -18.85 42.32
N THR A 249 1.16 -18.13 41.33
CA THR A 249 0.39 -18.68 40.19
C THR A 249 1.06 -18.31 38.86
N ILE A 250 0.93 -19.19 37.87
CA ILE A 250 1.41 -18.99 36.51
C ILE A 250 0.19 -18.76 35.59
N PRO A 251 -0.02 -17.54 35.10
CA PRO A 251 -1.06 -17.29 34.09
C PRO A 251 -0.65 -17.90 32.75
N VAL A 252 -1.58 -18.62 32.11
CA VAL A 252 -1.42 -19.10 30.74
C VAL A 252 -2.58 -18.61 29.87
N TYR A 253 -2.29 -18.36 28.60
CA TYR A 253 -3.29 -18.03 27.60
C TYR A 253 -3.24 -19.04 26.47
N THR A 254 -4.39 -19.54 26.05
CA THR A 254 -4.48 -20.47 24.92
C THR A 254 -5.75 -20.25 24.12
N THR A 255 -5.65 -20.38 22.79
CA THR A 255 -6.81 -20.47 21.88
C THR A 255 -7.35 -21.91 21.78
N ARG A 256 -6.63 -22.88 22.36
CA ARG A 256 -6.93 -24.31 22.34
C ARG A 256 -7.18 -24.86 23.76
N VAL A 257 -8.06 -24.21 24.52
CA VAL A 257 -8.41 -24.68 25.87
C VAL A 257 -9.08 -26.07 25.85
N ASP A 258 -9.64 -26.47 24.71
CA ASP A 258 -10.13 -27.84 24.45
C ASP A 258 -9.06 -28.91 24.71
N THR A 259 -7.78 -28.58 24.61
CA THR A 259 -6.67 -29.53 24.84
C THR A 259 -6.13 -29.51 26.27
N VAL A 260 -6.72 -28.73 27.18
CA VAL A 260 -6.18 -28.51 28.54
C VAL A 260 -5.88 -29.79 29.31
N TYR A 261 -6.69 -30.85 29.19
CA TYR A 261 -6.47 -32.14 29.85
C TYR A 261 -5.23 -32.87 29.31
N GLY A 262 -4.72 -32.46 28.15
CA GLY A 262 -3.50 -32.98 27.54
C GLY A 262 -2.22 -32.28 28.01
N VAL A 263 -2.32 -31.30 28.92
CA VAL A 263 -1.16 -30.64 29.49
C VAL A 263 -0.30 -31.62 30.25
N THR A 264 0.99 -31.70 29.89
CA THR A 264 1.95 -32.61 30.52
C THR A 264 3.13 -31.86 31.12
N TYR A 265 3.33 -30.59 30.78
CA TYR A 265 4.30 -29.69 31.41
C TYR A 265 3.92 -28.23 31.17
N ILE A 266 4.52 -27.33 31.94
CA ILE A 266 4.41 -25.87 31.73
C ILE A 266 5.75 -25.37 31.26
N VAL A 267 5.76 -24.41 30.32
CA VAL A 267 7.00 -23.80 29.83
C VAL A 267 6.97 -22.30 30.10
N LEU A 268 8.04 -21.81 30.69
CA LEU A 268 8.27 -20.39 30.94
C LEU A 268 9.31 -19.85 29.96
N ALA A 269 9.14 -18.58 29.59
CA ALA A 269 10.20 -17.82 28.94
C ALA A 269 11.40 -17.67 29.90
N PRO A 270 12.65 -17.69 29.40
CA PRO A 270 13.83 -17.46 30.22
C PRO A 270 13.84 -16.13 30.99
N GLU A 271 13.08 -15.16 30.49
CA GLU A 271 12.94 -13.82 31.06
C GLU A 271 11.81 -13.71 32.10
N HIS A 272 11.04 -14.78 32.32
CA HIS A 272 9.86 -14.72 33.19
C HIS A 272 10.25 -14.43 34.64
N PRO A 273 9.58 -13.49 35.35
CA PRO A 273 9.97 -13.08 36.72
C PRO A 273 10.02 -14.21 37.74
N LEU A 274 9.21 -15.26 37.60
CA LEU A 274 9.16 -16.39 38.52
C LEU A 274 10.38 -17.34 38.38
N VAL A 275 11.13 -17.26 37.28
CA VAL A 275 12.21 -18.22 37.01
C VAL A 275 13.24 -18.25 38.12
N GLU A 276 13.75 -17.10 38.56
CA GLU A 276 14.75 -17.04 39.64
C GLU A 276 14.25 -17.65 40.94
N LYS A 277 12.96 -17.49 41.28
CA LYS A 277 12.32 -18.04 42.43
C LYS A 277 12.17 -19.57 42.32
N LEU A 278 11.76 -20.07 41.16
CA LEU A 278 11.54 -21.50 40.88
C LEU A 278 12.84 -22.29 40.88
N ILE A 279 13.96 -21.70 40.46
CA ILE A 279 15.27 -22.36 40.43
C ILE A 279 16.09 -22.17 41.72
N SER A 280 15.57 -21.43 42.71
CA SER A 280 16.33 -21.05 43.93
C SER A 280 16.95 -22.24 44.66
N ASN A 281 16.22 -23.34 44.71
CA ASN A 281 16.64 -24.59 45.41
C ASN A 281 17.10 -25.69 44.43
N ASN A 282 17.27 -25.38 43.14
CA ASN A 282 17.67 -26.37 42.14
C ASN A 282 19.19 -26.61 42.24
N PRO A 283 19.68 -27.86 42.35
CA PRO A 283 21.11 -28.18 42.42
C PRO A 283 21.87 -27.79 41.14
N GLU A 284 21.17 -27.61 40.00
CA GLU A 284 21.76 -27.19 38.73
C GLU A 284 21.51 -25.69 38.42
N LYS A 285 21.22 -24.88 39.45
CA LYS A 285 20.89 -23.44 39.28
C LYS A 285 21.89 -22.68 38.39
N GLU A 286 23.19 -22.89 38.61
CA GLU A 286 24.23 -22.22 37.84
C GLU A 286 24.17 -22.59 36.34
N LYS A 287 23.91 -23.86 36.01
CA LYS A 287 23.75 -24.30 34.61
C LYS A 287 22.50 -23.71 33.99
N ILE A 288 21.40 -23.63 34.74
CA ILE A 288 20.14 -23.02 34.26
C ILE A 288 20.36 -21.54 34.01
N GLN A 289 21.04 -20.82 34.89
CA GLN A 289 21.38 -19.41 34.70
C GLN A 289 22.27 -19.18 33.47
N ALA A 290 23.27 -20.05 33.24
CA ALA A 290 24.10 -20.00 32.03
C ALA A 290 23.26 -20.21 30.77
N PHE A 291 22.34 -21.19 30.76
CA PHE A 291 21.40 -21.43 29.68
C PHE A 291 20.49 -20.21 29.42
N ILE A 292 19.95 -19.59 30.48
CA ILE A 292 19.12 -18.39 30.38
C ILE A 292 19.90 -17.25 29.69
N GLN A 293 21.17 -17.04 30.07
CA GLN A 293 21.99 -16.00 29.45
C GLN A 293 22.28 -16.30 27.97
N GLU A 294 22.55 -17.55 27.62
CA GLU A 294 22.74 -17.98 26.24
C GLU A 294 21.50 -17.67 25.39
N ILE A 295 20.29 -18.02 25.88
CA ILE A 295 19.05 -17.80 25.15
C ILE A 295 18.70 -16.30 25.07
N LYS A 296 18.93 -15.51 26.11
CA LYS A 296 18.71 -14.06 26.10
C LYS A 296 19.55 -13.34 25.06
N ASN A 297 20.65 -13.90 24.62
CA ASN A 297 21.50 -13.35 23.56
C ASN A 297 21.03 -13.77 22.14
N GLN A 298 20.04 -14.65 22.00
CA GLN A 298 19.49 -15.09 20.75
C GLN A 298 18.39 -14.11 20.28
N ASN A 299 18.25 -13.96 18.97
CA ASN A 299 17.17 -13.18 18.37
C ASN A 299 15.82 -13.91 18.55
N ASP A 300 14.76 -13.17 18.87
CA ASP A 300 13.41 -13.71 19.08
C ASP A 300 12.84 -14.42 17.84
N ILE A 301 13.22 -13.97 16.63
CA ILE A 301 12.81 -14.60 15.37
C ILE A 301 13.47 -15.97 15.24
N ASP A 302 14.76 -16.06 15.52
CA ASP A 302 15.49 -17.31 15.46
C ASP A 302 14.96 -18.30 16.53
N ARG A 303 14.64 -17.80 17.72
CA ARG A 303 14.06 -18.60 18.82
C ARG A 303 12.73 -19.24 18.45
N THR A 304 11.88 -18.55 17.67
CA THR A 304 10.52 -18.98 17.31
C THR A 304 10.42 -19.68 15.96
N SER A 305 11.49 -19.70 15.16
CA SER A 305 11.55 -20.39 13.88
C SER A 305 11.26 -21.89 14.03
N GLU A 306 10.53 -22.47 13.09
CA GLU A 306 10.23 -23.90 13.05
C GLU A 306 11.50 -24.74 12.93
N ASP A 307 12.49 -24.25 12.18
CA ASP A 307 13.77 -24.94 11.93
C ASP A 307 14.73 -24.88 13.14
N THR A 308 14.48 -24.00 14.12
CA THR A 308 15.36 -23.87 15.29
C THR A 308 15.11 -25.00 16.29
N PRO A 309 16.15 -25.74 16.72
CA PRO A 309 16.01 -26.78 17.70
C PRO A 309 15.39 -26.28 19.01
N LYS A 310 14.35 -26.97 19.49
CA LYS A 310 13.69 -26.59 20.75
C LYS A 310 14.58 -27.01 21.90
N LEU A 311 15.09 -26.03 22.69
CA LEU A 311 16.00 -26.22 23.82
C LEU A 311 15.33 -25.78 25.11
N GLY A 312 15.61 -26.50 26.20
CA GLY A 312 15.11 -26.12 27.53
C GLY A 312 15.77 -26.85 28.66
N MET A 313 15.49 -26.38 29.88
CA MET A 313 15.96 -26.95 31.14
C MET A 313 14.82 -27.03 32.14
N PRO A 314 14.74 -28.11 32.96
CA PRO A 314 13.74 -28.22 34.02
C PRO A 314 14.10 -27.29 35.20
N THR A 315 13.10 -26.60 35.74
CA THR A 315 13.29 -25.75 36.92
C THR A 315 13.48 -26.58 38.23
N GLY A 316 13.04 -27.82 38.23
CA GLY A 316 12.92 -28.66 39.42
C GLY A 316 11.63 -28.42 40.22
N SER A 317 10.84 -27.43 39.84
CA SER A 317 9.53 -27.09 40.42
C SER A 317 8.38 -27.67 39.61
N TYR A 318 7.22 -27.77 40.23
CA TYR A 318 5.99 -28.27 39.60
C TYR A 318 4.84 -27.26 39.69
N ALA A 319 3.92 -27.35 38.77
CA ALA A 319 2.62 -26.66 38.83
C ALA A 319 1.52 -27.70 39.06
N VAL A 320 0.41 -27.26 39.66
CA VAL A 320 -0.79 -28.10 39.88
C VAL A 320 -1.77 -27.79 38.76
N HIS A 321 -2.16 -28.84 38.02
CA HIS A 321 -3.14 -28.73 36.94
C HIS A 321 -4.53 -28.35 37.50
N PRO A 322 -5.14 -27.26 37.08
CA PRO A 322 -6.32 -26.64 37.71
C PRO A 322 -7.57 -27.54 37.69
N LEU A 323 -7.70 -28.43 36.68
CA LEU A 323 -8.87 -29.27 36.50
C LEU A 323 -8.66 -30.72 36.99
N THR A 324 -7.44 -31.26 36.99
CA THR A 324 -7.15 -32.63 37.34
C THR A 324 -6.44 -32.78 38.70
N GLY A 325 -5.83 -31.70 39.19
CA GLY A 325 -5.00 -31.75 40.42
C GLY A 325 -3.63 -32.43 40.24
N GLU A 326 -3.31 -32.88 39.02
CA GLU A 326 -2.02 -33.52 38.74
C GLU A 326 -0.87 -32.54 38.81
N ARG A 327 0.30 -32.99 39.28
CA ARG A 327 1.54 -32.21 39.26
C ARG A 327 2.19 -32.31 37.89
N VAL A 328 2.44 -31.19 37.25
CA VAL A 328 3.14 -31.08 35.96
C VAL A 328 4.45 -30.31 36.13
N PRO A 329 5.59 -30.78 35.56
CA PRO A 329 6.89 -30.11 35.72
C PRO A 329 6.89 -28.76 35.01
N ILE A 330 7.64 -27.80 35.59
CA ILE A 330 7.86 -26.49 35.02
C ILE A 330 9.23 -26.47 34.35
N TRP A 331 9.25 -26.09 33.08
CA TRP A 331 10.43 -25.99 32.23
C TRP A 331 10.68 -24.54 31.81
N ILE A 332 11.93 -24.24 31.46
CA ILE A 332 12.34 -23.02 30.77
C ILE A 332 12.73 -23.45 29.37
N ALA A 333 12.21 -22.76 28.31
CA ALA A 333 12.57 -23.12 26.94
C ALA A 333 12.79 -21.89 26.06
N ASN A 334 13.60 -22.06 25.01
CA ASN A 334 13.96 -20.99 24.09
C ASN A 334 12.79 -20.53 23.20
N TYR A 335 11.79 -21.36 22.93
CA TYR A 335 10.68 -21.05 22.00
C TYR A 335 9.51 -20.29 22.65
N VAL A 336 9.55 -19.99 23.94
CA VAL A 336 8.58 -19.15 24.64
C VAL A 336 9.16 -17.75 24.85
N LEU A 337 8.39 -16.74 24.43
CA LEU A 337 8.77 -15.33 24.56
C LEU A 337 8.00 -14.67 25.70
N TYR A 338 8.70 -13.92 26.55
CA TYR A 338 8.07 -13.21 27.67
C TYR A 338 7.12 -12.09 27.22
N GLU A 339 7.44 -11.46 26.11
CA GLU A 339 6.65 -10.35 25.55
C GLU A 339 5.39 -10.80 24.80
N TYR A 340 5.18 -12.11 24.63
CA TYR A 340 4.00 -12.66 23.95
C TYR A 340 3.08 -13.37 24.93
N GLY A 341 1.86 -12.86 25.10
CA GLY A 341 0.88 -13.41 26.03
C GLY A 341 1.27 -13.21 27.50
N THR A 342 1.44 -14.31 28.24
CA THR A 342 1.78 -14.31 29.67
C THR A 342 3.25 -14.62 29.93
N GLY A 343 4.04 -14.89 28.89
CA GLY A 343 5.40 -15.43 29.02
C GLY A 343 5.43 -16.88 29.53
N ALA A 344 4.27 -17.53 29.59
CA ALA A 344 4.11 -18.93 29.99
C ALA A 344 3.17 -19.67 29.04
N VAL A 345 3.45 -20.92 28.77
CA VAL A 345 2.66 -21.77 27.89
C VAL A 345 2.30 -23.07 28.60
N MET A 346 1.06 -23.49 28.53
CA MET A 346 0.66 -24.85 28.81
C MET A 346 1.08 -25.73 27.64
N ALA A 347 1.91 -26.70 27.86
CA ALA A 347 2.43 -27.57 26.83
C ALA A 347 1.53 -28.79 26.62
N VAL A 348 1.06 -28.95 25.38
CA VAL A 348 0.20 -30.07 24.96
C VAL A 348 0.84 -30.77 23.76
N PRO A 349 1.76 -31.71 23.97
CA PRO A 349 2.52 -32.35 22.90
C PRO A 349 1.68 -33.02 21.80
N GLN A 350 0.49 -33.53 22.14
CA GLN A 350 -0.39 -34.11 21.12
C GLN A 350 -0.93 -33.06 20.15
N GLY A 351 -1.16 -31.82 20.60
CA GLY A 351 -1.89 -30.78 19.85
C GLY A 351 -1.04 -29.62 19.33
N ASP A 352 0.26 -29.59 19.65
CA ASP A 352 1.20 -28.54 19.20
C ASP A 352 2.53 -29.18 18.78
N GLN A 353 2.99 -28.89 17.55
CA GLN A 353 4.21 -29.50 17.01
C GLN A 353 5.47 -29.11 17.78
N ARG A 354 5.56 -27.88 18.27
CA ARG A 354 6.72 -27.42 19.07
C ARG A 354 6.80 -28.17 20.40
N ASP A 355 5.66 -28.37 21.04
CA ASP A 355 5.54 -29.11 22.28
C ASP A 355 5.83 -30.62 22.05
N TRP A 356 5.40 -31.16 20.90
CA TRP A 356 5.69 -32.51 20.48
C TRP A 356 7.19 -32.73 20.33
N ASP A 357 7.88 -31.89 19.58
CA ASP A 357 9.32 -31.99 19.33
C ASP A 357 10.11 -31.87 20.64
N PHE A 358 9.70 -30.93 21.50
CA PHE A 358 10.30 -30.76 22.82
C PHE A 358 10.06 -31.98 23.72
N ALA A 359 8.84 -32.49 23.78
CA ALA A 359 8.50 -33.68 24.59
C ALA A 359 9.26 -34.92 24.13
N LYS A 360 9.40 -35.13 22.83
CA LYS A 360 10.20 -36.24 22.26
C LYS A 360 11.67 -36.10 22.63
N LYS A 361 12.24 -34.88 22.50
CA LYS A 361 13.66 -34.62 22.83
C LYS A 361 13.99 -34.87 24.29
N TYR A 362 13.10 -34.45 25.19
CA TYR A 362 13.33 -34.55 26.63
C TYR A 362 12.59 -35.72 27.28
N ASN A 363 12.04 -36.63 26.49
CA ASN A 363 11.29 -37.81 26.92
C ASN A 363 10.18 -37.50 27.94
N LEU A 364 9.43 -36.43 27.67
CA LEU A 364 8.27 -36.00 28.44
C LEU A 364 7.01 -36.78 28.02
N PRO A 365 6.03 -36.98 28.93
CA PRO A 365 4.80 -37.69 28.57
C PRO A 365 3.94 -36.95 27.53
N VAL A 366 3.23 -37.73 26.70
CA VAL A 366 2.24 -37.25 25.76
C VAL A 366 0.91 -37.90 26.10
N LYS A 367 -0.15 -37.13 26.19
CA LYS A 367 -1.53 -37.59 26.42
C LYS A 367 -2.40 -37.32 25.20
N ILE A 368 -3.14 -38.32 24.70
CA ILE A 368 -4.12 -38.11 23.64
C ILE A 368 -5.40 -37.56 24.27
N VAL A 369 -5.81 -36.37 23.85
CA VAL A 369 -7.04 -35.71 24.31
C VAL A 369 -7.96 -35.28 23.17
N ILE A 370 -7.47 -35.30 21.94
CA ILE A 370 -8.25 -35.08 20.72
C ILE A 370 -8.12 -36.29 19.81
N GLN A 371 -9.24 -36.80 19.32
CA GLN A 371 -9.32 -37.84 18.30
C GLN A 371 -9.76 -37.23 16.96
N ASN A 372 -9.23 -37.80 15.89
CA ASN A 372 -9.72 -37.51 14.53
C ASN A 372 -11.05 -38.19 14.26
N LYS A 373 -11.70 -37.93 13.13
CA LYS A 373 -12.97 -38.55 12.74
C LYS A 373 -12.95 -40.08 12.65
N ALA A 374 -11.79 -40.68 12.43
CA ALA A 374 -11.60 -42.12 12.33
C ALA A 374 -11.35 -42.77 13.70
N HIS A 375 -11.14 -42.02 14.76
CA HIS A 375 -10.78 -42.49 16.12
C HIS A 375 -9.58 -43.45 16.13
N ASP A 376 -8.61 -43.21 15.25
CA ASP A 376 -7.45 -44.11 15.05
C ASP A 376 -6.11 -43.53 15.53
N LEU A 377 -6.10 -42.31 16.12
CA LEU A 377 -4.89 -41.73 16.69
C LEU A 377 -4.41 -42.56 17.87
N LYS A 378 -3.15 -43.06 17.79
CA LYS A 378 -2.46 -43.82 18.81
C LYS A 378 -1.03 -43.32 18.94
N LEU A 379 -0.52 -43.15 20.16
CA LEU A 379 0.81 -42.60 20.42
C LEU A 379 1.96 -43.42 19.79
N ASP A 380 1.80 -44.72 19.68
CA ASP A 380 2.76 -45.62 19.02
C ASP A 380 2.79 -45.51 17.49
N LYS A 381 1.79 -44.82 16.90
CA LYS A 381 1.68 -44.61 15.45
C LYS A 381 1.85 -43.15 15.04
N MET A 382 1.96 -42.22 15.99
CA MET A 382 2.14 -40.80 15.72
C MET A 382 3.63 -40.45 15.59
N ASP A 383 4.00 -39.85 14.49
CA ASP A 383 5.32 -39.29 14.21
C ASP A 383 5.36 -37.76 14.32
N GLN A 384 4.19 -37.10 14.38
CA GLN A 384 4.01 -35.67 14.56
C GLN A 384 2.76 -35.38 15.42
N ALA A 385 2.61 -34.14 15.86
CA ALA A 385 1.43 -33.66 16.57
C ALA A 385 0.19 -33.68 15.67
N TYR A 386 -0.99 -33.85 16.28
CA TYR A 386 -2.27 -33.68 15.63
C TYR A 386 -2.86 -32.31 16.02
N CYS A 387 -2.69 -31.32 15.18
CA CYS A 387 -3.06 -29.92 15.44
C CYS A 387 -4.51 -29.57 15.03
N GLU A 388 -5.20 -30.48 14.34
CA GLU A 388 -6.55 -30.24 13.85
C GLU A 388 -7.61 -30.34 14.97
N ASP A 389 -8.81 -29.81 14.70
CA ASP A 389 -9.98 -30.01 15.56
C ASP A 389 -10.49 -31.46 15.46
N GLY A 390 -11.03 -31.96 16.55
CA GLY A 390 -11.58 -33.31 16.61
C GLY A 390 -12.55 -33.51 17.76
N GLU A 391 -12.71 -34.77 18.19
CA GLU A 391 -13.57 -35.17 19.32
C GLU A 391 -12.67 -35.33 20.57
N LEU A 392 -13.11 -34.79 21.70
CA LEU A 392 -12.38 -34.90 22.97
C LEU A 392 -12.47 -36.31 23.52
N VAL A 393 -11.33 -36.81 24.00
CA VAL A 393 -11.18 -38.05 24.74
C VAL A 393 -10.26 -37.82 25.94
N ASN A 394 -10.36 -38.61 26.99
CA ASN A 394 -9.58 -38.49 28.23
C ASN A 394 -9.67 -37.06 28.83
N SER A 395 -10.79 -36.40 28.64
CA SER A 395 -11.07 -35.01 29.04
C SER A 395 -12.20 -34.89 30.04
N SER A 396 -12.41 -35.96 30.85
CA SER A 396 -13.43 -36.04 31.90
C SER A 396 -14.84 -35.81 31.36
N GLU A 397 -15.62 -34.89 31.94
CA GLU A 397 -17.01 -34.60 31.51
C GLU A 397 -17.13 -33.99 30.10
N PHE A 398 -16.03 -33.69 29.45
CA PHE A 398 -16.00 -33.13 28.09
C PHE A 398 -15.73 -34.20 27.01
N ASP A 399 -15.57 -35.48 27.42
CA ASP A 399 -15.39 -36.56 26.44
C ASP A 399 -16.56 -36.64 25.48
N GLY A 400 -16.28 -36.85 24.22
CA GLY A 400 -17.27 -36.91 23.15
C GLY A 400 -17.71 -35.56 22.58
N GLN A 401 -17.30 -34.41 23.16
CA GLN A 401 -17.57 -33.10 22.60
C GLN A 401 -16.61 -32.79 21.46
N LEU A 402 -17.08 -32.01 20.47
CA LEU A 402 -16.20 -31.46 19.43
C LEU A 402 -15.36 -30.30 19.97
N SER A 403 -14.15 -30.13 19.46
CA SER A 403 -13.21 -29.10 19.89
C SER A 403 -13.82 -27.70 20.02
N ALA A 404 -14.63 -27.27 19.06
CA ALA A 404 -15.27 -25.95 19.08
C ALA A 404 -16.26 -25.78 20.26
N GLU A 405 -17.06 -26.80 20.56
CA GLU A 405 -17.98 -26.81 21.68
C GLU A 405 -17.25 -26.90 23.02
N ALA A 406 -16.24 -27.76 23.09
CA ALA A 406 -15.42 -27.96 24.28
C ALA A 406 -14.68 -26.69 24.70
N ARG A 407 -14.18 -25.90 23.75
CA ARG A 407 -13.56 -24.58 24.02
C ARG A 407 -14.48 -23.70 24.83
N ILE A 408 -15.74 -23.58 24.42
CA ILE A 408 -16.74 -22.75 25.10
C ILE A 408 -17.05 -23.32 26.50
N ASN A 409 -17.29 -24.62 26.59
CA ASN A 409 -17.74 -25.26 27.82
C ASN A 409 -16.64 -25.31 28.90
N ILE A 410 -15.38 -25.56 28.49
CA ILE A 410 -14.23 -25.54 29.39
C ILE A 410 -13.94 -24.13 29.89
N THR A 411 -14.00 -23.12 29.01
CA THR A 411 -13.86 -21.71 29.42
C THR A 411 -14.88 -21.34 30.49
N LYS A 412 -16.17 -21.64 30.25
CA LYS A 412 -17.25 -21.40 31.23
C LYS A 412 -17.03 -22.13 32.55
N LYS A 413 -16.45 -23.33 32.52
CA LYS A 413 -16.10 -24.06 33.75
C LYS A 413 -15.00 -23.35 34.54
N LEU A 414 -13.94 -22.91 33.86
CA LEU A 414 -12.84 -22.15 34.48
C LEU A 414 -13.34 -20.80 35.06
N GLU A 415 -14.21 -20.11 34.34
CA GLU A 415 -14.87 -18.89 34.84
C GLU A 415 -15.70 -19.17 36.09
N LYS A 416 -16.54 -20.22 36.08
CA LYS A 416 -17.34 -20.59 37.24
C LYS A 416 -16.52 -20.99 38.46
N MET A 417 -15.33 -21.53 38.25
CA MET A 417 -14.37 -21.83 39.30
C MET A 417 -13.59 -20.60 39.80
N GLY A 418 -13.70 -19.47 39.09
CA GLY A 418 -12.99 -18.23 39.42
C GLY A 418 -11.48 -18.29 39.11
N ILE A 419 -11.05 -19.21 38.26
CA ILE A 419 -9.64 -19.45 37.93
C ILE A 419 -9.28 -19.21 36.47
N GLY A 420 -10.20 -18.69 35.68
CA GLY A 420 -9.99 -18.35 34.27
C GLY A 420 -11.05 -17.43 33.71
N GLU A 421 -10.82 -16.89 32.56
CA GLU A 421 -11.71 -15.99 31.82
C GLU A 421 -11.49 -16.08 30.30
N GLU A 422 -12.53 -15.80 29.51
CA GLU A 422 -12.34 -15.55 28.08
C GLU A 422 -11.56 -14.25 27.91
N LYS A 423 -10.56 -14.26 27.03
CA LYS A 423 -9.71 -13.10 26.79
C LYS A 423 -9.41 -12.90 25.32
N VAL A 424 -9.51 -11.66 24.87
CA VAL A 424 -9.07 -11.25 23.56
C VAL A 424 -7.63 -10.77 23.66
N ASN A 425 -6.77 -11.30 22.81
CA ASN A 425 -5.40 -10.86 22.65
C ASN A 425 -5.14 -10.42 21.21
N TYR A 426 -4.18 -9.50 21.05
CA TYR A 426 -3.73 -9.02 19.77
C TYR A 426 -2.25 -9.29 19.57
N ARG A 427 -1.84 -9.59 18.32
CA ARG A 427 -0.43 -9.61 17.95
C ARG A 427 0.14 -8.20 17.86
N LEU A 428 -0.70 -7.25 17.40
CA LEU A 428 -0.40 -5.82 17.35
C LEU A 428 0.16 -5.34 18.69
N ARG A 429 1.22 -4.53 18.65
CA ARG A 429 1.82 -3.86 19.79
C ARG A 429 1.63 -2.36 19.65
N ASP A 430 1.71 -1.65 20.77
CA ASP A 430 1.71 -0.20 20.75
C ASP A 430 2.86 0.34 19.91
N TRP A 431 2.57 1.39 19.17
CA TRP A 431 3.50 1.96 18.23
C TRP A 431 4.60 2.75 18.93
N LEU A 432 5.84 2.29 18.80
CA LEU A 432 7.03 2.93 19.33
C LEU A 432 7.43 4.11 18.44
N ILE A 433 7.29 5.32 18.98
CA ILE A 433 7.51 6.56 18.21
C ILE A 433 8.84 7.26 18.49
N SER A 434 9.52 6.98 19.58
CA SER A 434 10.81 7.58 19.92
C SER A 434 11.92 7.23 18.94
N ARG A 435 12.65 8.23 18.47
CA ARG A 435 13.86 8.08 17.65
C ARG A 435 14.98 8.95 18.22
N GLN A 436 16.17 8.37 18.39
CA GLN A 436 17.38 9.05 18.86
C GLN A 436 18.09 9.73 17.68
N ARG A 437 17.38 10.67 17.05
CA ARG A 437 17.82 11.34 15.81
C ARG A 437 17.60 12.83 15.93
N TYR A 438 18.47 13.60 15.27
CA TYR A 438 18.34 15.04 15.16
C TYR A 438 17.26 15.41 14.14
N TRP A 439 17.32 14.83 12.93
CA TRP A 439 16.43 15.22 11.83
C TRP A 439 15.09 14.51 11.93
N GLY A 440 14.21 15.04 12.76
CA GLY A 440 12.87 14.53 13.04
C GLY A 440 12.05 15.55 13.81
N CYS A 441 10.75 15.37 13.90
CA CYS A 441 9.84 16.22 14.68
C CYS A 441 10.13 16.07 16.18
N PRO A 442 10.56 17.12 16.91
CA PRO A 442 10.80 17.04 18.35
C PRO A 442 9.53 16.70 19.13
N ILE A 443 9.65 15.84 20.14
CA ILE A 443 8.53 15.53 21.04
C ILE A 443 8.35 16.71 22.00
N PRO A 444 7.15 17.35 22.05
CA PRO A 444 6.93 18.60 22.82
C PRO A 444 6.73 18.33 24.31
N ILE A 445 7.73 17.72 24.96
CA ILE A 445 7.72 17.36 26.37
C ILE A 445 8.89 18.00 27.09
N ILE A 446 8.62 18.49 28.31
CA ILE A 446 9.59 18.98 29.28
C ILE A 446 9.64 18.00 30.46
N ASN A 447 10.78 17.44 30.75
CA ASN A 447 11.02 16.55 31.88
C ASN A 447 11.44 17.36 33.11
N CYS A 448 10.50 17.58 34.04
CA CYS A 448 10.72 18.34 35.25
C CYS A 448 10.98 17.39 36.44
N PRO A 449 12.00 17.65 37.29
CA PRO A 449 12.28 16.79 38.42
C PRO A 449 11.16 16.78 39.49
N HIS A 450 10.30 17.80 39.50
CA HIS A 450 9.19 17.93 40.45
C HIS A 450 7.82 17.54 39.87
N CYS A 451 7.60 17.84 38.57
CA CYS A 451 6.29 17.64 37.92
C CYS A 451 6.23 16.41 37.01
N GLY A 452 7.37 15.74 36.76
CA GLY A 452 7.46 14.68 35.76
C GLY A 452 7.43 15.21 34.34
N SER A 453 6.89 14.45 33.40
CA SER A 453 6.72 14.89 32.01
C SER A 453 5.57 15.89 31.91
N VAL A 454 5.85 17.07 31.34
CA VAL A 454 4.92 18.18 31.16
C VAL A 454 4.95 18.57 29.68
N LEU A 455 3.75 18.85 29.11
CA LEU A 455 3.65 19.38 27.74
C LEU A 455 4.28 20.78 27.66
N VAL A 456 4.89 21.10 26.54
CA VAL A 456 5.25 22.47 26.16
C VAL A 456 3.95 23.25 25.97
N PRO A 457 3.82 24.49 26.47
CA PRO A 457 2.63 25.31 26.20
C PRO A 457 2.36 25.46 24.70
N GLU A 458 1.10 25.40 24.31
CA GLU A 458 0.70 25.46 22.88
C GLU A 458 1.18 26.75 22.19
N GLU A 459 1.20 27.87 22.96
CA GLU A 459 1.71 29.16 22.48
C GLU A 459 3.24 29.18 22.24
N GLU A 460 3.96 28.22 22.80
CA GLU A 460 5.42 28.05 22.59
C GLU A 460 5.76 27.06 21.48
N LEU A 461 4.76 26.46 20.82
CA LEU A 461 4.99 25.59 19.69
C LEU A 461 5.26 26.40 18.40
N PRO A 462 6.13 25.92 17.51
CA PRO A 462 6.82 24.63 17.58
C PRO A 462 8.05 24.64 18.49
N VAL A 463 8.37 23.48 19.08
CA VAL A 463 9.70 23.20 19.60
C VAL A 463 10.62 23.02 18.39
N VAL A 464 11.46 24.04 18.14
CA VAL A 464 12.31 24.12 16.94
C VAL A 464 13.59 23.32 17.10
N LEU A 465 14.07 22.70 16.02
CA LEU A 465 15.36 22.02 15.99
C LEU A 465 16.51 23.03 16.12
N PRO A 466 17.49 22.81 17.05
CA PRO A 466 18.62 23.71 17.23
C PRO A 466 19.66 23.57 16.12
N GLU A 467 20.40 24.65 15.85
CA GLU A 467 21.50 24.65 14.87
C GLU A 467 22.87 24.28 15.48
N ASP A 468 23.00 24.35 16.83
CA ASP A 468 24.25 24.13 17.58
C ASP A 468 24.49 22.66 17.99
N VAL A 469 24.05 21.72 17.12
CA VAL A 469 24.16 20.27 17.36
C VAL A 469 25.49 19.72 16.87
N ASN A 470 26.11 18.88 17.71
CA ASN A 470 27.28 18.11 17.33
C ASN A 470 26.91 16.64 17.07
N PHE A 471 27.18 16.17 15.88
CA PHE A 471 27.01 14.76 15.50
C PHE A 471 28.23 13.94 16.01
N VAL A 472 28.25 13.66 17.33
CA VAL A 472 29.32 12.87 17.96
C VAL A 472 28.96 11.41 17.93
N ALA A 473 29.85 10.57 17.39
CA ALA A 473 29.69 9.12 17.46
C ALA A 473 29.62 8.66 18.92
N GLY A 474 28.49 8.08 19.33
CA GLY A 474 28.28 7.54 20.66
C GLY A 474 27.36 8.34 21.58
N ALA A 475 26.84 9.49 21.18
CA ALA A 475 25.76 10.17 21.89
C ALA A 475 24.43 9.39 21.74
N THR A 476 23.63 9.37 22.80
CA THR A 476 22.33 8.67 22.80
C THR A 476 21.36 9.38 21.86
N SER A 477 21.36 10.71 21.88
CA SER A 477 20.66 11.57 20.90
C SER A 477 21.54 12.79 20.59
N PRO A 478 21.66 13.21 19.31
CA PRO A 478 22.38 14.44 18.98
C PRO A 478 21.83 15.69 19.66
N LEU A 479 20.52 15.75 19.95
CA LEU A 479 19.87 16.87 20.64
C LEU A 479 20.39 17.07 22.08
N GLU A 480 20.94 16.03 22.71
CA GLU A 480 21.57 16.13 24.03
C GLU A 480 22.84 16.99 24.01
N THR A 481 23.43 17.23 22.85
CA THR A 481 24.64 18.03 22.68
C THR A 481 24.38 19.54 22.59
N SER A 482 23.13 19.96 22.42
CA SER A 482 22.72 21.37 22.33
C SER A 482 22.27 21.87 23.70
N GLU A 483 23.10 22.69 24.34
CA GLU A 483 22.78 23.33 25.62
C GLU A 483 21.57 24.28 25.51
N SER A 484 21.46 24.98 24.38
CA SER A 484 20.33 25.90 24.11
C SER A 484 19.00 25.21 23.99
N PHE A 485 18.98 23.98 23.45
CA PHE A 485 17.79 23.15 23.31
C PHE A 485 17.44 22.42 24.63
N LEU A 486 18.44 21.84 25.27
CA LEU A 486 18.26 20.92 26.39
C LEU A 486 17.65 21.60 27.63
N HIS A 487 18.20 22.74 28.01
CA HIS A 487 17.85 23.39 29.26
C HIS A 487 16.67 24.37 29.12
N CYS A 488 15.66 24.21 29.96
CA CYS A 488 14.47 25.06 29.96
C CYS A 488 13.91 25.23 31.37
N LYS A 489 12.87 26.01 31.52
CA LYS A 489 12.06 26.12 32.73
C LYS A 489 10.78 25.30 32.63
N CYS A 490 10.42 24.63 33.68
CA CYS A 490 9.12 23.94 33.74
C CYS A 490 7.97 24.95 33.68
N PRO A 491 7.05 24.86 32.72
CA PRO A 491 5.94 25.81 32.60
C PRO A 491 4.95 25.69 33.77
N LYS A 492 4.99 24.55 34.49
CA LYS A 492 4.06 24.26 35.60
C LYS A 492 4.52 24.79 36.97
N CYS A 493 5.84 24.71 37.27
CA CYS A 493 6.37 25.07 38.59
C CYS A 493 7.57 26.05 38.52
N GLY A 494 8.07 26.40 37.33
CA GLY A 494 9.20 27.32 37.13
C GLY A 494 10.59 26.76 37.47
N ALA A 495 10.68 25.51 37.94
CA ALA A 495 11.96 24.86 38.24
C ALA A 495 12.79 24.61 36.96
N ASP A 496 14.11 24.45 37.16
CA ASP A 496 14.99 24.01 36.07
C ASP A 496 14.55 22.61 35.60
N ALA A 497 14.46 22.43 34.32
CA ALA A 497 13.98 21.24 33.65
C ALA A 497 14.74 21.01 32.35
N VAL A 498 14.56 19.83 31.74
CA VAL A 498 15.19 19.47 30.46
C VAL A 498 14.11 19.09 29.45
N ARG A 499 14.31 19.49 28.19
CA ARG A 499 13.46 19.05 27.08
C ARG A 499 13.66 17.57 26.80
N GLU A 500 12.64 16.96 26.22
CA GLU A 500 12.77 15.62 25.60
C GLU A 500 13.74 15.70 24.41
N THR A 501 14.64 14.74 24.30
CA THR A 501 15.70 14.72 23.29
C THR A 501 15.43 13.69 22.19
N ASP A 502 14.39 12.86 22.35
CA ASP A 502 13.91 12.02 21.27
C ASP A 502 13.07 12.83 20.28
N THR A 503 13.18 12.46 19.00
CA THR A 503 12.27 12.92 17.94
C THR A 503 11.24 11.84 17.62
N MET A 504 10.17 12.21 16.94
CA MET A 504 9.12 11.27 16.54
C MET A 504 9.54 10.47 15.31
N ASP A 505 9.01 9.26 15.20
CA ASP A 505 9.05 8.46 13.97
C ASP A 505 8.48 9.25 12.79
N THR A 506 9.14 9.24 11.64
CA THR A 506 8.69 9.93 10.43
C THR A 506 7.27 9.55 10.00
N PHE A 507 6.80 8.34 10.33
CA PHE A 507 5.43 7.94 10.05
C PHE A 507 4.37 8.71 10.83
N ILE A 508 4.73 9.42 11.90
CA ILE A 508 3.83 10.37 12.57
C ILE A 508 3.46 11.50 11.61
N ASP A 509 4.45 12.07 10.92
CA ASP A 509 4.26 13.15 9.97
C ASP A 509 3.38 12.71 8.78
N SER A 510 3.63 11.53 8.25
CA SER A 510 2.86 11.00 7.12
C SER A 510 1.49 10.43 7.50
N SER A 511 1.14 10.34 8.79
CA SER A 511 -0.15 9.80 9.22
C SER A 511 -1.32 10.77 9.11
N TRP A 512 -1.08 12.05 8.80
CA TRP A 512 -2.13 13.08 8.71
C TRP A 512 -1.96 14.09 7.56
N TYR A 513 -0.91 14.01 6.76
CA TYR A 513 -0.55 14.95 5.69
C TYR A 513 -1.67 15.15 4.65
N PHE A 514 -2.46 14.12 4.38
CA PHE A 514 -3.60 14.18 3.47
C PHE A 514 -4.71 15.14 3.98
N LEU A 515 -4.80 15.37 5.29
CA LEU A 515 -5.66 16.39 5.87
C LEU A 515 -5.04 17.79 5.71
N ARG A 516 -3.72 17.90 5.89
CA ARG A 516 -3.01 19.17 5.72
C ARG A 516 -3.13 19.71 4.31
N TYR A 517 -3.08 18.86 3.29
CA TYR A 517 -3.28 19.28 1.91
C TYR A 517 -4.64 19.95 1.65
N CYS A 518 -5.65 19.65 2.45
CA CYS A 518 -6.94 20.33 2.34
C CYS A 518 -6.86 21.81 2.75
N ASP A 519 -5.92 22.14 3.68
CA ASP A 519 -5.76 23.49 4.26
C ASP A 519 -4.29 23.78 4.61
N PRO A 520 -3.38 23.82 3.62
CA PRO A 520 -1.93 23.80 3.87
C PRO A 520 -1.40 25.08 4.52
N HIS A 521 -2.10 26.21 4.39
CA HIS A 521 -1.67 27.53 4.89
C HIS A 521 -2.36 27.93 6.19
N ASN A 522 -3.03 27.01 6.87
CA ASN A 522 -3.65 27.30 8.16
C ASN A 522 -2.57 27.40 9.25
N GLU A 523 -2.39 28.56 9.81
CA GLU A 523 -1.40 28.83 10.86
C GLU A 523 -1.93 28.54 12.27
N GLN A 524 -3.26 28.45 12.42
CA GLN A 524 -3.93 28.32 13.72
C GLN A 524 -4.18 26.85 14.10
N GLU A 525 -4.61 26.07 13.13
CA GLU A 525 -5.04 24.67 13.31
C GLU A 525 -4.33 23.76 12.31
N PRO A 526 -4.18 22.46 12.59
CA PRO A 526 -3.64 21.51 11.62
C PRO A 526 -4.37 21.55 10.27
N PHE A 527 -5.68 21.76 10.32
CA PHE A 527 -6.59 21.94 9.18
C PHE A 527 -7.96 22.45 9.70
N SER A 528 -8.69 23.18 8.88
CA SER A 528 -10.07 23.55 9.22
C SER A 528 -11.04 22.45 8.84
N LYS A 529 -11.99 22.13 9.76
CA LYS A 529 -13.01 21.11 9.53
C LYS A 529 -13.80 21.35 8.25
N GLY A 530 -14.18 22.60 7.96
CA GLY A 530 -14.97 22.92 6.77
C GLY A 530 -14.25 22.60 5.44
N LYS A 531 -12.92 22.75 5.37
CA LYS A 531 -12.14 22.39 4.18
C LYS A 531 -11.94 20.87 4.08
N THR A 532 -11.69 20.20 5.20
CA THR A 532 -11.60 18.74 5.21
C THR A 532 -12.93 18.08 4.91
N ASP A 533 -14.06 18.60 5.38
CA ASP A 533 -15.40 18.08 5.07
C ASP A 533 -15.72 18.16 3.57
N TYR A 534 -15.16 19.13 2.85
CA TYR A 534 -15.33 19.21 1.41
C TYR A 534 -14.42 18.24 0.65
N TRP A 535 -13.12 18.20 0.99
CA TRP A 535 -12.14 17.44 0.20
C TRP A 535 -12.03 15.96 0.58
N MET A 536 -12.18 15.63 1.88
CA MET A 536 -12.04 14.26 2.36
C MET A 536 -13.31 13.42 2.13
N PRO A 537 -13.21 12.09 2.21
CA PRO A 537 -11.97 11.29 2.19
C PRO A 537 -11.25 11.38 0.85
N VAL A 538 -9.98 10.97 0.80
CA VAL A 538 -9.24 10.81 -0.47
C VAL A 538 -9.97 9.79 -1.33
N ASP A 539 -10.34 10.17 -2.55
CA ASP A 539 -11.12 9.30 -3.45
C ASP A 539 -10.25 8.20 -4.04
N GLN A 540 -9.03 8.53 -4.45
CA GLN A 540 -8.06 7.57 -4.97
C GLN A 540 -6.69 7.80 -4.36
N TYR A 541 -6.22 6.81 -3.62
CA TYR A 541 -4.87 6.77 -3.03
C TYR A 541 -3.99 5.78 -3.77
N ILE A 542 -2.73 6.15 -4.05
CA ILE A 542 -1.81 5.36 -4.87
C ILE A 542 -0.46 5.25 -4.19
N GLY A 543 0.08 4.04 -4.04
CA GLY A 543 1.39 3.84 -3.44
C GLY A 543 1.81 2.39 -3.34
N GLY A 544 2.95 2.14 -2.66
CA GLY A 544 3.52 0.81 -2.52
C GLY A 544 2.79 -0.07 -1.49
N ILE A 545 2.71 -1.36 -1.77
CA ILE A 545 2.09 -2.34 -0.85
C ILE A 545 2.90 -2.55 0.44
N GLU A 546 4.18 -2.21 0.44
CA GLU A 546 5.07 -2.26 1.60
C GLU A 546 4.56 -1.43 2.78
N HIS A 547 3.74 -0.43 2.50
CA HIS A 547 3.11 0.42 3.52
C HIS A 547 1.84 -0.17 4.15
N ALA A 548 1.43 -1.38 3.77
CA ALA A 548 0.19 -2.00 4.23
C ALA A 548 0.03 -2.05 5.76
N ILE A 549 1.10 -2.40 6.47
CA ILE A 549 1.13 -2.53 7.94
C ILE A 549 1.91 -1.39 8.64
N LEU A 550 2.36 -0.39 7.87
CA LEU A 550 3.07 0.80 8.32
C LEU A 550 2.15 2.02 8.16
N HIS A 551 2.51 2.92 7.23
CA HIS A 551 1.80 4.16 6.95
C HIS A 551 0.28 4.00 6.81
N LEU A 552 -0.20 2.98 6.05
CA LEU A 552 -1.64 2.78 5.84
C LEU A 552 -2.38 2.42 7.14
N LEU A 553 -1.76 1.64 8.03
CA LEU A 553 -2.34 1.29 9.31
C LEU A 553 -2.33 2.50 10.28
N TYR A 554 -1.22 3.24 10.30
CA TYR A 554 -1.06 4.41 11.16
C TYR A 554 -1.98 5.56 10.76
N SER A 555 -2.14 5.83 9.46
CA SER A 555 -3.10 6.81 8.95
C SER A 555 -4.54 6.51 9.38
N ARG A 556 -4.93 5.24 9.35
CA ARG A 556 -6.24 4.78 9.83
C ARG A 556 -6.41 4.99 11.34
N PHE A 557 -5.36 4.71 12.10
CA PHE A 557 -5.35 4.97 13.55
C PHE A 557 -5.51 6.46 13.86
N PHE A 558 -4.74 7.33 13.20
CA PHE A 558 -4.86 8.78 13.34
C PHE A 558 -6.27 9.26 13.03
N MET A 559 -6.86 8.84 11.91
CA MET A 559 -8.22 9.22 11.54
C MET A 559 -9.23 8.87 12.63
N LYS A 560 -9.12 7.70 13.27
CA LYS A 560 -10.02 7.28 14.33
C LYS A 560 -9.88 8.14 15.59
N VAL A 561 -8.66 8.51 15.95
CA VAL A 561 -8.40 9.40 17.08
C VAL A 561 -8.96 10.80 16.78
N LEU A 562 -8.71 11.34 15.58
CA LEU A 562 -9.21 12.65 15.17
C LEU A 562 -10.75 12.68 15.04
N GLN A 563 -11.37 11.56 14.65
CA GLN A 563 -12.82 11.39 14.65
C GLN A 563 -13.37 11.44 16.08
N ASP A 564 -12.72 10.76 17.01
CA ASP A 564 -13.13 10.76 18.42
C ASP A 564 -12.99 12.16 19.08
N GLU A 565 -12.09 12.99 18.54
CA GLU A 565 -11.94 14.41 18.94
C GLU A 565 -12.93 15.34 18.19
N GLY A 566 -13.72 14.83 17.25
CA GLY A 566 -14.65 15.63 16.46
C GLY A 566 -13.98 16.54 15.42
N MET A 567 -12.70 16.36 15.17
CA MET A 567 -11.94 17.12 14.17
C MET A 567 -12.29 16.71 12.75
N VAL A 568 -12.66 15.44 12.52
CA VAL A 568 -13.11 14.88 11.24
C VAL A 568 -14.35 14.00 11.44
N ASP A 569 -15.16 13.84 10.39
CA ASP A 569 -16.37 13.01 10.44
C ASP A 569 -16.18 11.60 9.81
N TYR A 570 -15.05 11.36 9.22
CA TYR A 570 -14.77 10.12 8.47
C TYR A 570 -13.96 9.12 9.30
N PRO A 571 -14.35 7.83 9.31
CA PRO A 571 -13.60 6.80 10.03
C PRO A 571 -12.32 6.37 9.32
N GLU A 572 -12.21 6.58 8.00
CA GLU A 572 -11.11 6.12 7.16
C GLU A 572 -10.60 7.22 6.22
N PRO A 573 -9.26 7.28 5.99
CA PRO A 573 -8.68 8.36 5.19
C PRO A 573 -8.86 8.20 3.69
N PHE A 574 -8.89 6.95 3.18
CA PHE A 574 -8.80 6.62 1.75
C PHE A 574 -9.95 5.72 1.33
N THR A 575 -10.76 6.17 0.34
CA THR A 575 -11.89 5.39 -0.20
C THR A 575 -11.38 4.23 -1.06
N ASN A 576 -10.52 4.53 -2.03
CA ASN A 576 -9.92 3.53 -2.91
C ASN A 576 -8.40 3.55 -2.78
N LEU A 577 -7.81 2.37 -2.80
CA LEU A 577 -6.36 2.17 -2.74
C LEU A 577 -5.89 1.39 -3.97
N LEU A 578 -4.93 1.94 -4.69
CA LEU A 578 -4.20 1.24 -5.73
C LEU A 578 -2.77 0.96 -5.26
N CYS A 579 -2.41 -0.31 -5.13
CA CYS A 579 -1.05 -0.72 -4.86
C CYS A 579 -0.34 -1.03 -6.15
N GLN A 580 0.66 -0.23 -6.50
CA GLN A 580 1.44 -0.43 -7.71
C GLN A 580 2.49 -1.54 -7.54
N GLY A 581 2.79 -2.24 -8.64
CA GLY A 581 3.91 -3.17 -8.73
C GLY A 581 5.25 -2.44 -8.89
N MET A 582 6.35 -3.16 -8.70
CA MET A 582 7.70 -2.62 -8.83
C MET A 582 8.13 -2.44 -10.28
N VAL A 583 9.11 -1.57 -10.50
CA VAL A 583 9.85 -1.50 -11.76
C VAL A 583 11.14 -2.30 -11.61
N LEU A 584 11.26 -3.35 -12.43
CA LEU A 584 12.36 -4.29 -12.41
C LEU A 584 13.27 -4.05 -13.62
N LYS A 585 14.54 -4.43 -13.52
CA LYS A 585 15.46 -4.52 -14.65
C LYS A 585 16.33 -5.76 -14.49
N ASP A 586 16.43 -6.53 -15.57
CA ASP A 586 17.13 -7.80 -15.59
C ASP A 586 16.61 -8.81 -14.54
N GLY A 587 15.27 -8.83 -14.35
CA GLY A 587 14.58 -9.71 -13.41
C GLY A 587 14.73 -9.34 -11.93
N GLY A 588 15.34 -8.20 -11.61
CA GLY A 588 15.57 -7.76 -10.24
C GLY A 588 15.14 -6.31 -9.96
N LYS A 589 14.96 -5.99 -8.67
CA LYS A 589 14.71 -4.60 -8.24
C LYS A 589 15.90 -3.73 -8.62
N MET A 590 15.61 -2.56 -9.17
CA MET A 590 16.66 -1.56 -9.48
C MET A 590 17.36 -1.11 -8.20
N SER A 591 18.69 -1.17 -8.19
CA SER A 591 19.52 -0.77 -7.05
C SER A 591 20.86 -0.21 -7.52
N LYS A 592 21.31 0.89 -6.88
CA LYS A 592 22.61 1.49 -7.16
C LYS A 592 23.76 0.50 -6.89
N SER A 593 23.61 -0.38 -5.90
CA SER A 593 24.62 -1.40 -5.57
C SER A 593 24.74 -2.50 -6.60
N VAL A 594 23.67 -2.78 -7.35
CA VAL A 594 23.65 -3.76 -8.45
C VAL A 594 24.05 -3.11 -9.79
N GLY A 595 23.95 -1.78 -9.90
CA GLY A 595 24.28 -1.05 -11.13
C GLY A 595 23.23 -1.14 -12.23
N ASN A 596 22.02 -1.62 -11.92
CA ASN A 596 20.91 -1.78 -12.87
C ASN A 596 19.88 -0.64 -12.84
N VAL A 597 20.24 0.52 -12.28
CA VAL A 597 19.34 1.67 -12.17
C VAL A 597 19.15 2.34 -13.51
N VAL A 598 17.93 2.70 -13.85
CA VAL A 598 17.57 3.56 -14.97
C VAL A 598 17.27 4.97 -14.45
N SER A 599 17.98 5.96 -14.95
CA SER A 599 17.78 7.36 -14.59
C SER A 599 16.58 7.93 -15.37
N PRO A 600 15.54 8.47 -14.68
CA PRO A 600 14.47 9.21 -15.34
C PRO A 600 15.01 10.39 -16.17
N GLU A 601 16.00 11.12 -15.66
CA GLU A 601 16.61 12.26 -16.34
C GLU A 601 17.22 11.89 -17.70
N GLU A 602 17.93 10.77 -17.78
CA GLU A 602 18.52 10.27 -19.05
C GLU A 602 17.42 9.93 -20.07
N ILE A 603 16.32 9.30 -19.62
CA ILE A 603 15.21 8.91 -20.50
C ILE A 603 14.47 10.17 -20.98
N VAL A 604 14.14 11.09 -20.07
CA VAL A 604 13.47 12.36 -20.41
C VAL A 604 14.34 13.20 -21.32
N GLY A 605 15.62 13.33 -21.03
CA GLY A 605 16.58 14.07 -21.85
C GLY A 605 16.72 13.53 -23.28
N LYS A 606 16.63 12.19 -23.47
CA LYS A 606 16.80 11.55 -24.78
C LYS A 606 15.49 11.45 -25.57
N TYR A 607 14.40 11.08 -24.92
CA TYR A 607 13.15 10.71 -25.59
C TYR A 607 11.96 11.63 -25.24
N GLY A 608 12.08 12.45 -24.20
CA GLY A 608 11.01 13.29 -23.67
C GLY A 608 10.22 12.65 -22.55
N ALA A 609 9.57 13.50 -21.73
CA ALA A 609 8.73 13.10 -20.60
C ALA A 609 7.49 12.31 -21.04
N ASP A 610 6.81 12.76 -22.11
CA ASP A 610 5.65 12.05 -22.66
C ASP A 610 5.99 10.62 -23.08
N THR A 611 7.19 10.39 -23.60
CA THR A 611 7.65 9.02 -23.96
C THR A 611 7.84 8.15 -22.72
N ALA A 612 8.47 8.68 -21.67
CA ALA A 612 8.67 7.96 -20.42
C ALA A 612 7.33 7.61 -19.76
N ARG A 613 6.38 8.55 -19.71
CA ARG A 613 5.02 8.36 -19.20
C ARG A 613 4.27 7.30 -19.99
N LEU A 614 4.27 7.41 -21.31
CA LEU A 614 3.57 6.46 -22.18
C LEU A 614 4.10 5.04 -22.01
N PHE A 615 5.43 4.86 -21.98
CA PHE A 615 6.05 3.56 -21.77
C PHE A 615 5.64 2.94 -20.43
N ILE A 616 5.78 3.71 -19.33
CA ILE A 616 5.55 3.18 -17.98
C ILE A 616 4.08 2.77 -17.75
N LEU A 617 3.14 3.46 -18.43
CA LEU A 617 1.71 3.19 -18.35
C LEU A 617 1.26 2.06 -19.30
N PHE A 618 1.98 1.88 -20.41
CA PHE A 618 1.64 0.88 -21.41
C PHE A 618 2.21 -0.51 -21.11
N ALA A 619 3.40 -0.58 -20.49
CA ALA A 619 4.18 -1.82 -20.41
C ALA A 619 3.56 -2.90 -19.51
N ALA A 620 2.79 -2.53 -18.49
CA ALA A 620 2.13 -3.48 -17.59
C ALA A 620 0.92 -2.84 -16.89
N PRO A 621 -0.08 -3.65 -16.46
CA PRO A 621 -1.12 -3.19 -15.54
C PRO A 621 -0.50 -2.60 -14.25
N PRO A 622 -1.13 -1.62 -13.60
CA PRO A 622 -0.57 -0.94 -12.43
C PRO A 622 -0.14 -1.86 -11.30
N GLU A 623 -0.93 -2.88 -10.98
CA GLU A 623 -0.69 -3.79 -9.85
C GLU A 623 0.39 -4.85 -10.13
N LYS A 624 0.81 -4.98 -11.39
CA LYS A 624 1.84 -5.96 -11.80
C LYS A 624 3.21 -5.31 -11.83
N ASP A 625 4.23 -6.10 -11.54
CA ASP A 625 5.61 -5.66 -11.76
C ASP A 625 5.83 -5.38 -13.25
N LEU A 626 6.67 -4.38 -13.51
CA LEU A 626 7.03 -3.95 -14.85
C LEU A 626 8.51 -4.24 -15.09
N GLU A 627 8.81 -5.04 -16.11
CA GLU A 627 10.18 -5.25 -16.56
C GLU A 627 10.60 -4.12 -17.52
N TRP A 628 11.69 -3.45 -17.22
CA TRP A 628 12.21 -2.36 -18.04
C TRP A 628 12.67 -2.85 -19.42
N SER A 629 12.30 -2.10 -20.46
CA SER A 629 12.68 -2.40 -21.85
C SER A 629 13.03 -1.15 -22.62
N ASP A 630 14.29 -1.00 -22.98
CA ASP A 630 14.75 0.10 -23.84
C ASP A 630 14.07 0.10 -25.21
N GLN A 631 13.80 -1.09 -25.78
CA GLN A 631 13.04 -1.25 -27.03
C GLN A 631 11.59 -0.77 -26.87
N GLY A 632 10.99 -0.99 -25.70
CA GLY A 632 9.66 -0.51 -25.37
C GLY A 632 9.59 1.01 -25.33
N VAL A 633 10.61 1.65 -24.74
CA VAL A 633 10.74 3.12 -24.72
C VAL A 633 10.84 3.67 -26.14
N GLU A 634 11.71 3.08 -26.99
CA GLU A 634 11.82 3.48 -28.40
C GLU A 634 10.51 3.26 -29.18
N GLY A 635 9.77 2.18 -28.86
CA GLY A 635 8.46 1.90 -29.41
C GLY A 635 7.45 3.01 -29.12
N SER A 636 7.43 3.46 -27.86
CA SER A 636 6.59 4.58 -27.38
C SER A 636 6.96 5.89 -28.09
N TYR A 637 8.24 6.20 -28.21
CA TYR A 637 8.71 7.38 -28.94
C TYR A 637 8.28 7.36 -30.43
N ARG A 638 8.42 6.20 -31.09
CA ARG A 638 7.94 6.05 -32.48
C ARG A 638 6.44 6.23 -32.62
N PHE A 639 5.67 5.76 -31.63
CA PHE A 639 4.23 5.99 -31.63
C PHE A 639 3.88 7.49 -31.53
N LEU A 640 4.52 8.25 -30.64
CA LEU A 640 4.29 9.70 -30.53
C LEU A 640 4.64 10.44 -31.85
N LYS A 641 5.72 10.06 -32.50
CA LYS A 641 6.04 10.57 -33.86
C LYS A 641 4.93 10.26 -34.88
N ARG A 642 4.35 9.08 -34.79
CA ARG A 642 3.22 8.71 -35.67
C ARG A 642 1.97 9.54 -35.37
N VAL A 643 1.69 9.79 -34.10
CA VAL A 643 0.59 10.68 -33.70
C VAL A 643 0.81 12.08 -34.28
N TRP A 644 1.99 12.64 -34.11
CA TRP A 644 2.36 13.93 -34.71
C TRP A 644 2.15 13.96 -36.21
N THR A 645 2.64 12.99 -36.93
CA THR A 645 2.55 12.91 -38.38
C THR A 645 1.12 12.74 -38.84
N ILE A 646 0.30 11.90 -38.20
CA ILE A 646 -1.06 11.63 -38.63
C ILE A 646 -1.97 12.85 -38.43
N VAL A 647 -1.81 13.57 -37.31
CA VAL A 647 -2.57 14.80 -37.06
C VAL A 647 -2.25 15.84 -38.13
N GLY A 648 -0.97 16.07 -38.45
CA GLY A 648 -0.57 16.97 -39.56
C GLY A 648 -1.16 16.55 -40.90
N LYS A 649 -1.08 15.25 -41.24
CA LYS A 649 -1.65 14.71 -42.46
C LYS A 649 -3.16 14.97 -42.55
N TYR A 650 -3.93 14.80 -41.46
CA TYR A 650 -5.37 15.05 -41.44
C TYR A 650 -5.73 16.54 -41.55
N GLN A 651 -4.83 17.43 -41.12
CA GLN A 651 -5.00 18.88 -41.38
C GLN A 651 -4.85 19.23 -42.87
N GLU A 652 -3.96 18.53 -43.60
CA GLU A 652 -3.67 18.70 -44.99
C GLU A 652 -4.69 18.03 -45.95
N LEU A 653 -5.47 17.04 -45.45
CA LEU A 653 -6.53 16.42 -46.26
C LEU A 653 -7.55 17.47 -46.72
N GLY A 654 -7.99 17.34 -48.01
CA GLY A 654 -9.03 18.19 -48.54
C GLY A 654 -10.32 18.06 -47.73
N LYS A 655 -10.86 19.19 -47.26
CA LYS A 655 -12.11 19.23 -46.49
C LYS A 655 -13.31 19.31 -47.42
N GLU A 656 -14.26 18.41 -47.24
CA GLU A 656 -15.49 18.38 -48.02
C GLU A 656 -16.72 18.60 -47.14
N LEU A 657 -17.63 19.45 -47.55
CA LEU A 657 -18.93 19.66 -46.88
C LEU A 657 -19.99 18.78 -47.58
N LYS A 658 -19.99 17.47 -47.21
CA LYS A 658 -20.87 16.47 -47.84
C LYS A 658 -22.24 16.34 -47.18
N GLY A 659 -22.34 16.70 -45.90
CA GLY A 659 -23.54 16.50 -45.05
C GLY A 659 -23.84 15.03 -44.71
N MET A 660 -23.17 14.08 -45.34
CA MET A 660 -23.24 12.63 -45.03
C MET A 660 -21.84 11.99 -45.14
N LEU A 661 -21.53 11.09 -44.21
CA LEU A 661 -20.28 10.34 -44.20
C LEU A 661 -20.28 9.23 -45.25
N SER A 662 -19.16 9.01 -45.93
CA SER A 662 -18.94 7.85 -46.76
C SER A 662 -18.86 6.55 -45.91
N PRO A 663 -19.04 5.35 -46.49
CA PRO A 663 -18.95 4.10 -45.77
C PRO A 663 -17.62 3.91 -44.99
N ASP A 664 -16.50 4.37 -45.56
CA ASP A 664 -15.19 4.30 -44.89
C ASP A 664 -15.07 5.29 -43.74
N GLU A 665 -15.67 6.51 -43.88
CA GLU A 665 -15.78 7.50 -42.80
C GLU A 665 -16.68 6.98 -41.64
N VAL A 666 -17.81 6.35 -41.96
CA VAL A 666 -18.69 5.70 -40.98
C VAL A 666 -17.93 4.61 -40.22
N ALA A 667 -17.14 3.81 -40.93
CA ALA A 667 -16.32 2.76 -40.26
C ALA A 667 -15.26 3.36 -39.33
N LEU A 668 -14.59 4.43 -39.76
CA LEU A 668 -13.58 5.14 -38.94
C LEU A 668 -14.25 5.85 -37.75
N ARG A 669 -15.40 6.45 -37.91
CA ARG A 669 -16.17 7.06 -36.83
C ARG A 669 -16.63 6.04 -35.80
N ARG A 670 -17.08 4.89 -36.27
CA ARG A 670 -17.39 3.74 -35.37
C ARG A 670 -16.17 3.36 -34.56
N ARG A 671 -14.97 3.24 -35.17
CA ARG A 671 -13.75 2.94 -34.47
C ARG A 671 -13.39 4.00 -33.43
N LEU A 672 -13.58 5.28 -33.73
CA LEU A 672 -13.42 6.38 -32.78
C LEU A 672 -14.30 6.16 -31.54
N HIS A 673 -15.59 5.94 -31.69
CA HIS A 673 -16.51 5.78 -30.58
C HIS A 673 -16.30 4.47 -29.81
N GLN A 674 -15.85 3.41 -30.47
CA GLN A 674 -15.35 2.18 -29.77
C GLN A 674 -14.14 2.48 -28.91
N SER A 675 -13.21 3.32 -29.40
CA SER A 675 -12.04 3.74 -28.61
C SER A 675 -12.42 4.65 -27.45
N ILE A 676 -13.37 5.60 -27.64
CA ILE A 676 -13.90 6.43 -26.54
C ILE A 676 -14.50 5.55 -25.44
N ALA A 677 -15.38 4.60 -25.82
CA ALA A 677 -16.00 3.68 -24.88
C ALA A 677 -14.96 2.87 -24.11
N LYS A 678 -14.00 2.26 -24.82
CA LYS A 678 -12.97 1.40 -24.24
C LYS A 678 -12.03 2.16 -23.32
N VAL A 679 -11.52 3.33 -23.74
CA VAL A 679 -10.61 4.14 -22.92
C VAL A 679 -11.33 4.66 -21.67
N THR A 680 -12.58 5.11 -21.79
CA THR A 680 -13.39 5.55 -20.65
C THR A 680 -13.58 4.42 -19.64
N GLU A 681 -13.98 3.24 -20.11
CA GLU A 681 -14.17 2.06 -19.24
C GLU A 681 -12.87 1.63 -18.54
N ASP A 682 -11.75 1.70 -19.26
CA ASP A 682 -10.44 1.29 -18.73
C ASP A 682 -9.88 2.29 -17.71
N LEU A 683 -10.17 3.59 -17.87
CA LEU A 683 -9.74 4.62 -16.92
C LEU A 683 -10.66 4.74 -15.70
N ASP A 684 -11.98 4.51 -15.87
CA ASP A 684 -12.95 4.73 -14.79
C ASP A 684 -12.96 3.55 -13.79
N GLY A 685 -12.01 3.58 -12.86
CA GLY A 685 -11.91 2.63 -11.75
C GLY A 685 -11.19 1.30 -12.06
N LYS A 686 -10.96 0.96 -13.33
CA LYS A 686 -10.23 -0.26 -13.71
C LYS A 686 -8.72 -0.04 -13.80
N PHE A 687 -8.30 1.19 -14.07
CA PHE A 687 -6.90 1.59 -14.28
C PHE A 687 -6.13 0.70 -15.26
N ALA A 688 -6.83 0.19 -16.29
CA ALA A 688 -6.25 -0.67 -17.31
C ALA A 688 -5.57 0.18 -18.42
N PHE A 689 -4.58 1.00 -18.05
CA PHE A 689 -3.91 1.96 -18.92
C PHE A 689 -3.33 1.34 -20.19
N ASN A 690 -2.77 0.15 -20.07
CA ASN A 690 -2.18 -0.58 -21.19
C ASN A 690 -3.21 -0.92 -22.28
N THR A 691 -4.42 -1.32 -21.92
CA THR A 691 -5.50 -1.62 -22.87
C THR A 691 -6.14 -0.34 -23.43
N ALA A 692 -6.25 0.71 -22.62
CA ALA A 692 -6.68 2.04 -23.07
C ALA A 692 -5.73 2.59 -24.16
N ILE A 693 -4.42 2.56 -23.89
CA ILE A 693 -3.40 2.99 -24.85
C ILE A 693 -3.45 2.12 -26.11
N SER A 694 -3.62 0.78 -25.97
CA SER A 694 -3.80 -0.10 -27.13
C SER A 694 -4.98 0.29 -28.00
N ALA A 695 -6.12 0.63 -27.41
CA ALA A 695 -7.30 1.07 -28.17
C ALA A 695 -7.03 2.37 -28.97
N ILE A 696 -6.28 3.30 -28.37
CA ILE A 696 -5.86 4.53 -29.07
C ILE A 696 -4.88 4.21 -30.20
N MET A 697 -3.91 3.29 -29.97
CA MET A 697 -2.97 2.85 -31.01
C MET A 697 -3.69 2.21 -32.21
N GLU A 698 -4.74 1.45 -31.95
CA GLU A 698 -5.57 0.85 -33.00
C GLU A 698 -6.35 1.92 -33.79
N LEU A 699 -6.90 2.94 -33.08
CA LEU A 699 -7.55 4.09 -33.75
C LEU A 699 -6.55 4.81 -34.67
N VAL A 700 -5.34 5.10 -34.20
CA VAL A 700 -4.27 5.71 -35.01
C VAL A 700 -3.93 4.85 -36.23
N ASN A 701 -3.88 3.51 -36.09
CA ASN A 701 -3.65 2.61 -37.22
C ASN A 701 -4.77 2.70 -38.27
N GLU A 702 -6.04 2.77 -37.85
CA GLU A 702 -7.17 2.94 -38.78
C GLU A 702 -7.13 4.33 -39.48
N MET A 703 -6.74 5.38 -38.74
CA MET A 703 -6.51 6.69 -39.36
C MET A 703 -5.43 6.65 -40.46
N TYR A 704 -4.31 5.93 -40.21
CA TYR A 704 -3.30 5.74 -41.28
C TYR A 704 -3.86 5.00 -42.50
N ARG A 705 -4.60 3.90 -42.30
CA ARG A 705 -5.22 3.13 -43.39
C ARG A 705 -6.21 3.99 -44.20
N PHE A 706 -7.02 4.80 -43.52
CA PHE A 706 -7.96 5.73 -44.20
C PHE A 706 -7.21 6.79 -45.01
N GLY A 707 -6.23 7.49 -44.39
CA GLY A 707 -5.46 8.54 -45.04
C GLY A 707 -4.54 8.06 -46.19
N GLU A 708 -4.23 6.73 -46.27
CA GLU A 708 -3.55 6.14 -47.43
C GLU A 708 -4.49 5.96 -48.65
N LYS A 709 -5.78 5.74 -48.40
CA LYS A 709 -6.79 5.48 -49.43
C LYS A 709 -7.51 6.74 -49.93
N HIS A 710 -7.63 7.73 -49.05
CA HIS A 710 -8.44 8.91 -49.30
C HIS A 710 -7.62 10.21 -49.25
N SER A 711 -7.88 11.12 -50.17
CA SER A 711 -7.27 12.45 -50.21
C SER A 711 -8.18 13.52 -49.60
N THR A 712 -9.42 13.17 -49.30
CA THR A 712 -10.44 14.06 -48.74
C THR A 712 -11.16 13.40 -47.57
N ILE A 713 -11.73 14.23 -46.69
CA ILE A 713 -12.54 13.82 -45.57
C ILE A 713 -13.64 14.84 -45.29
N GLU A 714 -14.78 14.41 -44.76
CA GLU A 714 -15.84 15.31 -44.34
C GLU A 714 -15.34 16.23 -43.21
N ASP A 715 -15.57 17.54 -43.30
CA ASP A 715 -14.95 18.57 -42.44
C ASP A 715 -15.34 18.43 -40.96
N SER A 716 -16.63 18.24 -40.69
CA SER A 716 -17.11 18.13 -39.31
C SER A 716 -16.57 16.85 -38.63
N PHE A 717 -16.51 15.76 -39.37
CA PHE A 717 -15.95 14.50 -38.89
C PHE A 717 -14.44 14.61 -38.69
N ALA A 718 -13.71 15.29 -39.56
CA ALA A 718 -12.26 15.49 -39.33
C ALA A 718 -11.98 16.25 -38.05
N LYS A 719 -12.78 17.26 -37.71
CA LYS A 719 -12.69 18.03 -36.48
C LYS A 719 -13.02 17.16 -35.26
N GLU A 720 -14.13 16.39 -35.31
CA GLU A 720 -14.49 15.41 -34.26
C GLU A 720 -13.34 14.41 -34.01
N LEU A 721 -12.84 13.81 -35.08
CA LEU A 721 -11.81 12.77 -35.00
C LEU A 721 -10.49 13.27 -34.36
N LEU A 722 -10.01 14.44 -34.81
CA LEU A 722 -8.76 15.01 -34.27
C LEU A 722 -8.95 15.50 -32.84
N ARG A 723 -10.05 16.18 -32.55
CA ARG A 723 -10.37 16.65 -31.22
C ARG A 723 -10.43 15.50 -30.23
N ASP A 724 -11.20 14.47 -30.51
CA ASP A 724 -11.43 13.37 -29.59
C ASP A 724 -10.18 12.47 -29.45
N LEU A 725 -9.39 12.27 -30.52
CA LEU A 725 -8.09 11.58 -30.41
C LEU A 725 -7.16 12.29 -29.42
N LEU A 726 -7.04 13.62 -29.50
CA LEU A 726 -6.18 14.39 -28.63
C LEU A 726 -6.68 14.39 -27.19
N ILE A 727 -7.99 14.45 -26.95
CA ILE A 727 -8.58 14.33 -25.63
C ILE A 727 -8.29 12.95 -25.01
N LEU A 728 -8.44 11.86 -25.79
CA LEU A 728 -8.15 10.50 -25.31
C LEU A 728 -6.66 10.32 -24.94
N LEU A 729 -5.75 10.98 -25.65
CA LEU A 729 -4.31 10.93 -25.40
C LEU A 729 -3.85 11.84 -24.26
N ALA A 730 -4.55 12.95 -24.02
CA ALA A 730 -4.11 14.02 -23.11
C ALA A 730 -3.72 13.54 -21.69
N PRO A 731 -4.46 12.64 -21.03
CA PRO A 731 -4.03 12.17 -19.71
C PRO A 731 -2.67 11.44 -19.72
N PHE A 732 -2.35 10.74 -20.81
CA PHE A 732 -1.14 9.93 -20.91
C PHE A 732 0.09 10.74 -21.33
N VAL A 733 -0.09 11.65 -22.30
CA VAL A 733 0.98 12.39 -22.98
C VAL A 733 0.60 13.87 -23.13
N PRO A 734 0.60 14.60 -21.99
CA PRO A 734 -0.01 15.93 -21.93
C PRO A 734 0.69 16.99 -22.79
N HIS A 735 2.01 16.94 -22.96
CA HIS A 735 2.73 18.00 -23.66
C HIS A 735 2.49 17.95 -25.17
N ILE A 736 2.62 16.78 -25.79
CA ILE A 736 2.40 16.63 -27.23
C ILE A 736 0.93 16.95 -27.59
N THR A 737 -0.01 16.58 -26.72
CA THR A 737 -1.45 16.85 -26.97
C THR A 737 -1.80 18.31 -26.87
N GLU A 738 -1.21 19.07 -25.95
CA GLU A 738 -1.37 20.54 -25.90
C GLU A 738 -0.83 21.21 -27.16
N GLU A 739 0.34 20.80 -27.63
CA GLU A 739 0.93 21.37 -28.84
C GLU A 739 0.08 21.07 -30.07
N LEU A 740 -0.37 19.84 -30.21
CA LEU A 740 -1.27 19.44 -31.30
C LEU A 740 -2.65 20.12 -31.21
N TRP A 741 -3.16 20.33 -29.99
CA TRP A 741 -4.40 21.02 -29.71
C TRP A 741 -4.40 22.47 -30.23
N GLN A 742 -3.32 23.18 -29.91
CA GLN A 742 -3.11 24.51 -30.52
C GLN A 742 -3.01 24.43 -32.05
N GLY A 743 -2.28 23.44 -32.58
CA GLY A 743 -2.07 23.23 -34.00
C GLY A 743 -3.36 22.98 -34.78
N ILE A 744 -4.34 22.29 -34.21
CA ILE A 744 -5.66 22.09 -34.88
C ILE A 744 -6.61 23.28 -34.76
N GLY A 745 -6.24 24.33 -34.01
CA GLY A 745 -7.07 25.52 -33.82
C GLY A 745 -8.36 25.26 -33.03
N ALA A 746 -8.30 24.42 -32.02
CA ALA A 746 -9.44 24.13 -31.15
C ALA A 746 -9.96 25.36 -30.42
N GLU A 747 -11.23 25.35 -30.00
CA GLU A 747 -11.88 26.48 -29.34
C GLU A 747 -11.38 26.70 -27.91
N GLU A 748 -11.17 25.62 -27.16
CA GLU A 748 -10.67 25.67 -25.80
C GLU A 748 -9.16 26.00 -25.82
N VAL A 749 -8.71 26.79 -24.84
CA VAL A 749 -7.31 27.24 -24.72
C VAL A 749 -6.34 26.07 -24.47
N SER A 750 -6.80 25.02 -23.79
CA SER A 750 -6.05 23.84 -23.42
C SER A 750 -6.86 22.59 -23.67
N VAL A 751 -6.21 21.51 -24.09
CA VAL A 751 -6.84 20.20 -24.22
C VAL A 751 -7.40 19.70 -22.88
N HIS A 752 -6.77 20.06 -21.77
CA HIS A 752 -7.21 19.67 -20.42
C HIS A 752 -8.44 20.46 -19.93
N ALA A 753 -8.78 21.57 -20.59
CA ALA A 753 -10.02 22.31 -20.33
C ALA A 753 -11.21 21.75 -21.14
N ALA A 754 -10.94 20.91 -22.14
CA ALA A 754 -11.98 20.27 -22.94
C ALA A 754 -12.70 19.17 -22.13
N ALA A 755 -14.02 19.07 -22.37
CA ALA A 755 -14.80 18.01 -21.75
C ALA A 755 -14.47 16.64 -22.35
N TRP A 756 -14.42 15.60 -21.49
CA TRP A 756 -14.24 14.23 -21.93
C TRP A 756 -15.31 13.80 -22.94
N PRO A 757 -14.94 13.14 -24.06
CA PRO A 757 -15.89 12.83 -25.11
C PRO A 757 -16.91 11.79 -24.68
N LYS A 758 -18.16 11.97 -25.11
CA LYS A 758 -19.23 11.01 -24.88
C LYS A 758 -19.36 10.05 -26.05
N VAL A 759 -19.69 8.80 -25.73
CA VAL A 759 -19.98 7.81 -26.79
C VAL A 759 -21.26 8.18 -27.53
N ASP A 760 -21.19 8.20 -28.85
CA ASP A 760 -22.38 8.24 -29.70
C ASP A 760 -22.82 6.81 -30.03
N GLU A 761 -23.92 6.37 -29.40
CA GLU A 761 -24.46 5.01 -29.59
C GLU A 761 -24.90 4.77 -31.06
N ALA A 762 -25.29 5.81 -31.78
CA ALA A 762 -25.62 5.69 -33.20
C ALA A 762 -24.39 5.37 -34.05
N ALA A 763 -23.21 5.89 -33.68
CA ALA A 763 -21.97 5.56 -34.37
C ALA A 763 -21.52 4.11 -34.13
N LEU A 764 -21.91 3.51 -32.99
CA LEU A 764 -21.63 2.10 -32.65
C LEU A 764 -22.58 1.13 -33.37
N ALA A 765 -23.74 1.60 -33.88
CA ALA A 765 -24.70 0.75 -34.57
C ALA A 765 -24.03 0.05 -35.75
N VAL A 766 -24.21 -1.25 -35.85
CA VAL A 766 -23.68 -2.07 -36.95
C VAL A 766 -24.85 -2.53 -37.80
N ASP A 767 -24.90 -2.08 -39.01
CA ASP A 767 -25.94 -2.50 -39.96
C ASP A 767 -25.75 -3.95 -40.42
N SER A 768 -24.49 -4.45 -40.33
CA SER A 768 -24.16 -5.81 -40.74
C SER A 768 -23.04 -6.41 -39.88
N LEU A 769 -23.13 -7.69 -39.61
CA LEU A 769 -22.13 -8.49 -38.89
C LEU A 769 -21.32 -9.33 -39.88
N GLU A 770 -20.01 -9.33 -39.75
CA GLU A 770 -19.14 -10.26 -40.49
C GLU A 770 -19.05 -11.58 -39.68
N MET A 771 -19.52 -12.65 -40.31
CA MET A 771 -19.58 -13.97 -39.67
C MET A 771 -18.68 -14.96 -40.42
N ALA A 772 -17.84 -15.67 -39.70
CA ALA A 772 -17.05 -16.75 -40.29
C ALA A 772 -17.94 -17.96 -40.60
N VAL A 773 -17.84 -18.47 -41.84
CA VAL A 773 -18.53 -19.68 -42.29
C VAL A 773 -17.60 -20.87 -42.22
N GLN A 774 -17.94 -21.80 -41.35
CA GLN A 774 -17.23 -23.06 -41.19
C GLN A 774 -17.98 -24.20 -41.88
N ILE A 775 -17.21 -25.14 -42.45
CA ILE A 775 -17.73 -26.42 -42.90
C ILE A 775 -16.93 -27.52 -42.20
N ASN A 776 -17.62 -28.33 -41.39
CA ASN A 776 -17.02 -29.35 -40.53
C ASN A 776 -15.91 -28.79 -39.63
N GLY A 777 -16.14 -27.62 -39.03
CA GLY A 777 -15.20 -26.96 -38.10
C GLY A 777 -14.04 -26.21 -38.71
N LYS A 778 -13.90 -26.20 -40.06
CA LYS A 778 -12.87 -25.43 -40.77
C LYS A 778 -13.49 -24.18 -41.43
N VAL A 779 -12.94 -23.00 -41.14
CA VAL A 779 -13.34 -21.74 -41.79
C VAL A 779 -13.05 -21.85 -43.30
N ARG A 780 -14.08 -21.50 -44.10
CA ARG A 780 -14.00 -21.54 -45.57
C ARG A 780 -14.20 -20.19 -46.23
N THR A 781 -15.04 -19.33 -45.63
CA THR A 781 -15.28 -17.98 -46.11
C THR A 781 -15.82 -17.12 -44.94
N THR A 782 -15.96 -15.84 -45.19
CA THR A 782 -16.69 -14.90 -44.32
C THR A 782 -17.85 -14.30 -45.07
N ILE A 783 -18.92 -13.94 -44.37
CA ILE A 783 -20.09 -13.29 -44.96
C ILE A 783 -20.54 -12.11 -44.09
N LYS A 784 -20.93 -11.01 -44.73
CA LYS A 784 -21.60 -9.88 -44.06
C LYS A 784 -23.09 -10.12 -44.08
N VAL A 785 -23.73 -10.14 -42.92
CA VAL A 785 -25.18 -10.32 -42.75
C VAL A 785 -25.75 -9.13 -41.98
N PRO A 786 -26.91 -8.59 -42.35
CA PRO A 786 -27.61 -7.60 -41.54
C PRO A 786 -27.84 -8.09 -40.10
N VAL A 787 -27.73 -7.17 -39.12
CA VAL A 787 -27.85 -7.50 -37.67
C VAL A 787 -29.26 -8.03 -37.35
N ASP A 788 -30.25 -7.58 -38.04
CA ASP A 788 -31.68 -7.91 -37.87
C ASP A 788 -32.10 -9.17 -38.67
N MET A 789 -31.17 -9.76 -39.44
CA MET A 789 -31.47 -10.95 -40.23
C MET A 789 -31.67 -12.16 -39.33
N ASP A 790 -32.81 -12.83 -39.49
CA ASP A 790 -33.12 -14.04 -38.72
C ASP A 790 -32.22 -15.21 -39.13
N LYS A 791 -32.14 -16.24 -38.22
CA LYS A 791 -31.25 -17.39 -38.41
C LYS A 791 -31.58 -18.20 -39.70
N ASP A 792 -32.82 -18.30 -40.06
CA ASP A 792 -33.25 -19.11 -41.20
C ASP A 792 -32.86 -18.40 -42.51
N SER A 793 -32.97 -17.05 -42.53
CA SER A 793 -32.53 -16.24 -43.64
C SER A 793 -30.98 -16.26 -43.80
N ILE A 794 -30.24 -16.20 -42.70
CA ILE A 794 -28.77 -16.36 -42.67
C ILE A 794 -28.39 -17.74 -43.22
N GLU A 795 -29.06 -18.79 -42.79
CA GLU A 795 -28.80 -20.14 -43.27
C GLU A 795 -29.04 -20.29 -44.77
N LYS A 796 -30.14 -19.74 -45.29
CA LYS A 796 -30.44 -19.75 -46.74
C LYS A 796 -29.39 -19.01 -47.51
N LEU A 797 -29.00 -17.81 -47.05
CA LEU A 797 -27.98 -17.02 -47.69
C LEU A 797 -26.62 -17.75 -47.76
N VAL A 798 -26.20 -18.33 -46.65
CA VAL A 798 -24.91 -19.03 -46.58
C VAL A 798 -24.90 -20.30 -47.44
N ARG A 799 -25.99 -21.05 -47.49
CA ARG A 799 -26.11 -22.21 -48.38
C ARG A 799 -26.03 -21.88 -49.86
N ALA A 800 -26.45 -20.63 -50.23
CA ALA A 800 -26.41 -20.16 -51.62
C ALA A 800 -25.04 -19.63 -52.05
N LEU A 801 -24.08 -19.44 -51.13
CA LEU A 801 -22.72 -18.99 -51.48
C LEU A 801 -21.95 -20.01 -52.34
N PRO A 802 -21.34 -19.58 -53.47
CA PRO A 802 -20.55 -20.47 -54.31
C PRO A 802 -19.40 -21.13 -53.55
N GLU A 803 -18.75 -20.41 -52.64
CA GLU A 803 -17.69 -20.90 -51.79
C GLU A 803 -18.15 -22.02 -50.83
N VAL A 804 -19.37 -21.97 -50.37
CA VAL A 804 -19.97 -22.99 -49.50
C VAL A 804 -20.41 -24.19 -50.34
N GLN A 805 -21.08 -23.93 -51.48
CA GLN A 805 -21.55 -24.98 -52.38
C GLN A 805 -20.38 -25.89 -52.88
N LYS A 806 -19.23 -25.30 -53.22
CA LYS A 806 -18.00 -26.03 -53.59
C LYS A 806 -17.59 -27.10 -52.57
N PHE A 807 -17.87 -26.91 -51.28
CA PHE A 807 -17.49 -27.86 -50.21
C PHE A 807 -18.64 -28.74 -49.77
N THR A 808 -19.87 -28.43 -50.16
CA THR A 808 -21.09 -29.20 -49.80
C THR A 808 -21.67 -29.94 -50.97
N GLU A 809 -21.18 -29.72 -52.21
CA GLU A 809 -21.61 -30.45 -53.42
C GLU A 809 -21.41 -31.97 -53.23
N GLY A 810 -22.47 -32.73 -53.50
CA GLY A 810 -22.48 -34.20 -53.33
C GLY A 810 -22.55 -34.66 -51.88
N LYS A 811 -22.76 -33.79 -50.90
CA LYS A 811 -22.85 -34.12 -49.49
C LYS A 811 -24.24 -33.79 -48.92
N ILE A 812 -24.64 -34.54 -47.91
CA ILE A 812 -25.84 -34.27 -47.16
C ILE A 812 -25.51 -33.28 -46.01
N ILE A 813 -26.17 -32.12 -46.00
CA ILE A 813 -26.04 -31.20 -44.88
C ILE A 813 -26.89 -31.72 -43.72
N ILE A 814 -26.22 -32.11 -42.63
CA ILE A 814 -26.86 -32.68 -41.43
C ILE A 814 -27.40 -31.57 -40.58
N LYS A 815 -26.65 -30.48 -40.40
CA LYS A 815 -27.03 -29.37 -39.51
C LYS A 815 -26.30 -28.07 -39.92
N CYS A 816 -26.99 -26.95 -39.84
CA CYS A 816 -26.40 -25.62 -39.89
C CYS A 816 -26.61 -24.96 -38.52
N ILE A 817 -25.50 -24.54 -37.92
CA ILE A 817 -25.50 -23.87 -36.60
C ILE A 817 -25.14 -22.44 -36.83
N VAL A 818 -26.11 -21.55 -36.62
CA VAL A 818 -25.91 -20.08 -36.67
C VAL A 818 -25.83 -19.53 -35.25
N ILE A 819 -24.67 -19.02 -34.88
CA ILE A 819 -24.46 -18.24 -33.65
C ILE A 819 -24.34 -16.78 -34.08
N PRO A 820 -25.41 -15.97 -33.92
CA PRO A 820 -25.43 -14.57 -34.39
C PRO A 820 -24.21 -13.79 -33.88
N GLY A 821 -23.60 -13.00 -34.75
CA GLY A 821 -22.43 -12.17 -34.42
C GLY A 821 -21.12 -12.94 -34.19
N LYS A 822 -21.11 -14.27 -34.31
CA LYS A 822 -19.89 -15.07 -34.07
C LYS A 822 -19.53 -15.95 -35.26
N ILE A 823 -20.36 -16.95 -35.55
CA ILE A 823 -19.95 -18.02 -36.46
C ILE A 823 -21.16 -18.74 -37.04
N ILE A 824 -20.98 -19.25 -38.27
CA ILE A 824 -21.92 -20.18 -38.93
C ILE A 824 -21.14 -21.47 -39.19
N ASN A 825 -21.64 -22.57 -38.67
CA ASN A 825 -20.99 -23.87 -38.90
C ASN A 825 -21.93 -24.86 -39.59
N ILE A 826 -21.57 -25.31 -40.78
CA ILE A 826 -22.29 -26.31 -41.59
C ILE A 826 -21.63 -27.64 -41.33
N VAL A 827 -22.41 -28.62 -40.88
CA VAL A 827 -21.97 -29.99 -40.76
C VAL A 827 -22.52 -30.77 -41.97
N ALA A 828 -21.62 -31.21 -42.83
CA ALA A 828 -21.95 -31.95 -44.06
C ALA A 828 -21.19 -33.28 -44.09
N LYS A 829 -21.87 -34.35 -44.51
CA LYS A 829 -21.35 -35.70 -44.59
C LYS A 829 -21.57 -36.25 -46.00
#